data_caa238ee9d1fe555cbcc6c349f4c9861
#
_entry.id   caa238ee9d1fe555cbcc6c349f4c9861
#
_cell.length_a   1.000
_cell.length_b   1.000
_cell.length_c   1.000
_cell.angle_alpha   90.00
_cell.angle_beta   90.00
_cell.angle_gamma   90.00
#
_symmetry.space_group_name_H-M   'P 1'
#
loop_
_entity.id
_entity.type
_entity.pdbx_description
1 polymer ?
#
loop_
_entity_poly.entity_id
_entity_poly.type
_entity_poly.pdbx_seq_one_letter_code
_entity_poly.pdbx_strand_id
1 'polypeptide(L)'
;MKRNSSKKSFGKRTEGNTHKRKSKELRRRELLKMLDGIGQSSDNVKIKISDDLGRRGRTSQKARRDEISAEGVFSSSKSGFGFVTLEGEERDIFIPEGKTRGAVDGDRVLIIYHKYESFSGEIKTEGRVVEIVSYGRKTVIGTVEAERSFGHRKGGKRFFLVPDDAKISIYPELTSVEGIRVGDKIEAKLIRGNPYKLECEPLVNFGRTESREANYSAILSDTGIEIDFTKEEEAEAAFFASRPVEAAGRLDLRGETVFTIDGEGAKDLDDAISLKRLRGGAYELGVHIADVSYYVPERSHLDRVAMARGTSVYFTDKVVPMLPKSLSNGACSLNADEDKYTLSAIIKLSRNGEILEAKIEPSVIRSSLRGVYSEVNAIFDGTADEKILEKYKAVIPTLEKMRSLYLILKDKNEKRGALELDSPEAEILLDGAGVPYDIIKRERGDAEKLIEAFMLTANEAVATKLYDAKIPCVYRIHEPPAPDKLSDFLSYAHNMGFDTSYISREKCSPQDFARLLSAAEEKGLSLPLSYTMLRSMSKAKYSAERMDHFGLGLTKYCHFTSPIRRLSDLATHRIIHKVLLEGKRPELYASYAKRAAAAASEAELRALSAERRIENLYKVIYMQGRIGEEFSATVSSVSSFGLFCMPENTCEGLVPISELGGSFIFDEKNLTIRSRELVYRLGDTVRVRLEEADIIRGKLRYSIV
;
A
#
# COMPACT_ATOMS: atom_id res chain seq x y z
N MET A 1 -32.14 17.15 79.77
CA MET A 1 -32.92 15.92 80.08
C MET A 1 -32.77 14.93 78.91
N LYS A 2 -32.16 13.79 79.30
CA LYS A 2 -32.41 12.41 78.81
C LYS A 2 -32.56 12.23 77.26
N ARG A 3 -31.78 11.45 76.66
CA ARG A 3 -31.18 10.12 76.70
C ARG A 3 -31.26 9.42 75.36
N ASN A 4 -30.10 8.96 74.89
CA ASN A 4 -29.80 7.57 74.50
C ASN A 4 -30.44 7.08 73.22
N SER A 5 -29.67 6.67 72.29
CA SER A 5 -28.73 5.59 71.98
C SER A 5 -29.29 4.74 70.83
N SER A 6 -28.58 4.51 69.81
CA SER A 6 -28.03 3.17 69.59
C SER A 6 -27.20 3.11 68.27
N LYS A 7 -26.01 2.63 68.41
CA LYS A 7 -25.10 2.10 67.36
C LYS A 7 -25.63 0.78 66.83
N LYS A 8 -25.37 0.55 65.55
CA LYS A 8 -25.08 -0.71 64.82
C LYS A 8 -25.75 -0.56 63.45
N SER A 9 -25.14 -0.80 62.29
CA SER A 9 -24.06 -1.69 61.94
C SER A 9 -23.59 -1.30 60.50
N PHE A 10 -22.37 -0.85 60.39
CA PHE A 10 -21.64 -0.81 59.09
C PHE A 10 -20.60 -1.93 59.14
N GLY A 11 -20.83 -2.96 58.36
CA GLY A 11 -19.87 -4.04 58.26
C GLY A 11 -20.52 -5.28 57.67
N LYS A 12 -20.50 -5.40 56.34
CA LYS A 12 -20.53 -6.65 55.53
C LYS A 12 -20.99 -6.37 54.10
N ARG A 13 -20.14 -5.70 53.31
CA ARG A 13 -20.34 -5.65 51.83
C ARG A 13 -19.08 -5.57 51.02
N THR A 14 -17.88 -5.69 51.62
CA THR A 14 -16.59 -5.58 50.95
C THR A 14 -15.87 -6.92 50.72
N GLU A 15 -16.25 -7.97 51.38
CA GLU A 15 -15.55 -9.28 51.25
C GLU A 15 -16.06 -10.16 50.06
N GLY A 16 -17.27 -9.93 49.59
CA GLY A 16 -17.84 -10.71 48.48
C GLY A 16 -17.24 -10.40 47.10
N ASN A 17 -16.67 -9.23 46.90
CA ASN A 17 -16.12 -8.80 45.59
C ASN A 17 -14.67 -9.15 45.41
N THR A 18 -13.89 -9.25 46.46
CA THR A 18 -12.48 -9.67 46.43
C THR A 18 -12.32 -11.18 46.21
N HIS A 19 -13.24 -11.99 46.73
CA HIS A 19 -13.23 -13.43 46.49
C HIS A 19 -13.61 -13.79 45.04
N LYS A 20 -14.56 -13.09 44.43
CA LYS A 20 -14.91 -13.29 43.02
C LYS A 20 -13.82 -12.83 42.06
N ARG A 21 -13.07 -11.75 42.37
CA ARG A 21 -11.91 -11.33 41.57
C ARG A 21 -10.75 -12.31 41.69
N LYS A 22 -10.39 -12.76 42.89
CA LYS A 22 -9.34 -13.76 43.10
C LYS A 22 -9.63 -15.10 42.44
N SER A 23 -10.88 -15.56 42.45
CA SER A 23 -11.30 -16.79 41.79
C SER A 23 -11.25 -16.70 40.25
N LYS A 24 -11.55 -15.53 39.67
CA LYS A 24 -11.39 -15.28 38.23
C LYS A 24 -9.92 -15.22 37.78
N GLU A 25 -9.09 -14.62 38.61
CA GLU A 25 -7.65 -14.49 38.32
C GLU A 25 -6.90 -15.82 38.49
N LEU A 26 -7.33 -16.67 39.45
CA LEU A 26 -6.82 -18.02 39.61
C LEU A 26 -7.21 -18.91 38.41
N ARG A 27 -8.44 -18.87 37.97
CA ARG A 27 -8.90 -19.60 36.76
C ARG A 27 -8.20 -19.14 35.50
N ARG A 28 -7.90 -17.84 35.37
CA ARG A 28 -7.14 -17.30 34.24
C ARG A 28 -5.69 -17.80 34.23
N ARG A 29 -5.05 -17.89 35.42
CA ARG A 29 -3.69 -18.47 35.54
C ARG A 29 -3.65 -19.99 35.30
N GLU A 30 -4.69 -20.70 35.68
CA GLU A 30 -4.80 -22.13 35.37
C GLU A 30 -5.04 -22.38 33.88
N LEU A 31 -5.86 -21.57 33.23
CA LEU A 31 -6.09 -21.64 31.77
C LEU A 31 -4.81 -21.31 30.97
N LEU A 32 -4.06 -20.28 31.40
CA LEU A 32 -2.78 -19.91 30.77
C LEU A 32 -1.70 -20.99 30.99
N LYS A 33 -1.67 -21.65 32.18
CA LYS A 33 -0.77 -22.80 32.41
C LYS A 33 -1.14 -24.04 31.59
N MET A 34 -2.42 -24.24 31.28
CA MET A 34 -2.84 -25.30 30.36
C MET A 34 -2.45 -24.99 28.91
N LEU A 35 -2.42 -23.71 28.51
CA LEU A 35 -2.01 -23.28 27.16
C LEU A 35 -0.48 -23.29 26.99
N ASP A 36 0.29 -22.95 28.01
CA ASP A 36 1.77 -23.01 28.00
C ASP A 36 2.33 -24.46 28.00
N GLY A 37 1.51 -25.45 28.34
CA GLY A 37 1.88 -26.88 28.35
C GLY A 37 1.70 -27.58 26.99
N ILE A 38 1.13 -26.91 25.99
CA ILE A 38 0.88 -27.49 24.66
C ILE A 38 1.82 -26.81 23.65
N GLY A 39 3.09 -27.21 23.71
CA GLY A 39 4.04 -26.93 22.65
C GLY A 39 3.73 -27.79 21.43
N GLN A 40 3.59 -27.15 20.29
CA GLN A 40 3.68 -27.73 18.95
C GLN A 40 2.73 -28.91 18.63
N SER A 41 1.54 -28.61 18.15
CA SER A 41 0.95 -29.25 16.96
C SER A 41 -0.35 -28.51 16.57
N SER A 42 -0.47 -28.24 15.30
CA SER A 42 -1.65 -27.64 14.66
C SER A 42 -2.76 -28.71 14.56
N ASP A 43 -3.54 -28.87 15.62
CA ASP A 43 -4.78 -29.62 15.56
C ASP A 43 -5.84 -28.95 16.42
N ASN A 44 -7.00 -28.74 15.81
CA ASN A 44 -8.19 -28.12 16.38
C ASN A 44 -8.58 -28.75 17.73
N VAL A 45 -8.35 -28.03 18.82
CA VAL A 45 -8.76 -28.46 20.16
C VAL A 45 -10.25 -28.21 20.33
N LYS A 46 -11.07 -29.25 20.25
CA LYS A 46 -12.48 -29.22 20.65
C LYS A 46 -12.61 -29.27 22.19
N ILE A 47 -12.88 -28.12 22.81
CA ILE A 47 -13.20 -28.08 24.25
C ILE A 47 -14.72 -28.16 24.42
N LYS A 48 -15.20 -29.27 24.98
CA LYS A 48 -16.59 -29.41 25.48
C LYS A 48 -16.71 -28.68 26.81
N ILE A 49 -17.48 -27.60 26.86
CA ILE A 49 -17.88 -26.96 28.12
C ILE A 49 -19.28 -27.52 28.49
N SER A 50 -19.36 -28.26 29.59
CA SER A 50 -20.63 -28.69 30.16
C SER A 50 -21.27 -27.55 30.94
N ASP A 51 -22.48 -27.14 30.55
CA ASP A 51 -23.33 -26.21 31.29
C ASP A 51 -23.86 -26.83 32.56
N ASP A 52 -23.56 -26.18 33.70
CA ASP A 52 -24.35 -26.36 34.93
C ASP A 52 -24.72 -24.95 35.46
N LEU A 53 -25.82 -24.40 34.96
CA LEU A 53 -26.57 -23.30 35.58
C LEU A 53 -28.06 -23.39 35.23
N GLY A 54 -28.81 -23.67 36.26
CA GLY A 54 -30.16 -24.11 36.34
C GLY A 54 -31.27 -23.27 35.71
N ARG A 55 -32.21 -24.02 35.20
CA ARG A 55 -33.70 -23.90 35.12
C ARG A 55 -34.35 -22.52 35.17
N ARG A 56 -34.99 -22.10 34.07
CA ARG A 56 -36.45 -22.01 33.87
C ARG A 56 -36.76 -21.46 32.47
N GLY A 57 -37.72 -22.14 31.76
CA GLY A 57 -38.38 -21.60 30.56
C GLY A 57 -38.37 -22.53 29.34
N ARG A 58 -39.45 -23.33 29.18
CA ARG A 58 -39.73 -24.10 27.97
C ARG A 58 -39.80 -23.20 26.74
N THR A 59 -38.99 -23.50 25.69
CA THR A 59 -39.42 -23.45 24.29
C THR A 59 -38.34 -24.09 23.40
N SER A 60 -38.75 -24.99 22.50
CA SER A 60 -38.13 -25.56 21.31
C SER A 60 -36.67 -26.05 21.37
N GLN A 61 -36.51 -27.35 21.30
CA GLN A 61 -35.26 -28.05 20.92
C GLN A 61 -34.84 -27.62 19.51
N LYS A 62 -33.94 -26.64 19.42
CA LYS A 62 -33.06 -26.46 18.26
C LYS A 62 -31.79 -27.21 18.54
N ALA A 63 -31.35 -28.04 17.57
CA ALA A 63 -30.11 -28.79 17.62
C ALA A 63 -28.95 -27.90 18.09
N ARG A 64 -28.14 -28.32 19.07
CA ARG A 64 -26.94 -27.64 19.54
C ARG A 64 -25.98 -27.62 18.36
N ARG A 65 -25.68 -26.41 17.86
CA ARG A 65 -24.66 -26.17 16.87
C ARG A 65 -23.31 -26.29 17.57
N ASP A 66 -22.35 -26.98 16.93
CA ASP A 66 -20.98 -27.06 17.42
C ASP A 66 -20.37 -25.63 17.39
N GLU A 67 -20.24 -25.01 18.57
CA GLU A 67 -19.59 -23.71 18.75
C GLU A 67 -18.07 -23.92 18.79
N ILE A 68 -17.35 -23.19 17.94
CA ILE A 68 -15.89 -23.21 17.85
C ILE A 68 -15.36 -21.90 18.43
N SER A 69 -14.30 -21.97 19.27
CA SER A 69 -13.63 -20.79 19.80
C SER A 69 -12.31 -20.57 19.06
N ALA A 70 -12.03 -19.34 18.65
CA ALA A 70 -10.79 -18.97 17.97
C ALA A 70 -10.40 -17.52 18.27
N GLU A 71 -9.10 -17.22 18.13
CA GLU A 71 -8.59 -15.87 18.15
C GLU A 71 -8.27 -15.41 16.71
N GLY A 72 -8.59 -14.14 16.41
CA GLY A 72 -8.29 -13.55 15.12
C GLY A 72 -8.30 -12.02 15.15
N VAL A 73 -8.06 -11.41 14.00
CA VAL A 73 -8.06 -9.95 13.83
C VAL A 73 -9.43 -9.51 13.32
N PHE A 74 -10.05 -8.57 14.04
CA PHE A 74 -11.34 -8.01 13.69
C PHE A 74 -11.19 -6.89 12.65
N SER A 75 -11.94 -6.98 11.57
CA SER A 75 -12.11 -5.93 10.57
C SER A 75 -13.55 -5.44 10.57
N SER A 76 -13.75 -4.14 10.81
CA SER A 76 -15.09 -3.56 10.89
C SER A 76 -15.59 -3.06 9.53
N SER A 77 -16.91 -3.10 9.37
CA SER A 77 -17.64 -2.51 8.23
C SER A 77 -18.30 -1.20 8.64
N LYS A 78 -18.52 -0.31 7.66
CA LYS A 78 -19.30 0.94 7.82
C LYS A 78 -20.70 0.74 8.39
N SER A 79 -21.29 -0.43 8.20
CA SER A 79 -22.65 -0.78 8.63
C SER A 79 -22.72 -1.43 10.02
N GLY A 80 -21.63 -1.37 10.80
CA GLY A 80 -21.61 -1.84 12.19
C GLY A 80 -21.41 -3.36 12.37
N PHE A 81 -21.42 -4.15 11.33
CA PHE A 81 -20.96 -5.55 11.35
C PHE A 81 -19.45 -5.64 11.10
N GLY A 82 -18.86 -6.81 11.23
CA GLY A 82 -17.44 -7.01 10.93
C GLY A 82 -17.11 -8.44 10.53
N PHE A 83 -15.83 -8.66 10.28
CA PHE A 83 -15.27 -9.96 9.96
C PHE A 83 -14.07 -10.24 10.87
N VAL A 84 -13.79 -11.50 11.14
CA VAL A 84 -12.59 -11.91 11.87
C VAL A 84 -11.79 -12.84 10.99
N THR A 85 -10.58 -12.40 10.66
CA THR A 85 -9.59 -13.19 9.94
C THR A 85 -8.86 -14.09 10.93
N LEU A 86 -8.90 -15.39 10.69
CA LEU A 86 -8.20 -16.41 11.49
C LEU A 86 -6.90 -16.81 10.78
N GLU A 87 -5.84 -17.03 11.55
CA GLU A 87 -4.57 -17.51 11.01
C GLU A 87 -4.73 -18.95 10.49
N GLY A 88 -4.48 -19.18 9.19
CA GLY A 88 -4.60 -20.49 8.54
C GLY A 88 -5.99 -20.86 8.01
N GLU A 89 -6.99 -20.01 8.14
CA GLU A 89 -8.32 -20.21 7.51
C GLU A 89 -8.43 -19.33 6.26
N GLU A 90 -9.00 -19.89 5.18
CA GLU A 90 -9.16 -19.19 3.90
C GLU A 90 -10.30 -18.15 3.91
N ARG A 91 -11.25 -18.26 4.83
CA ARG A 91 -12.44 -17.41 4.87
C ARG A 91 -12.60 -16.73 6.21
N ASP A 92 -12.92 -15.46 6.16
CA ASP A 92 -13.23 -14.66 7.33
C ASP A 92 -14.55 -15.07 8.01
N ILE A 93 -14.62 -14.92 9.32
CA ILE A 93 -15.80 -15.20 10.11
C ILE A 93 -16.68 -13.95 10.21
N PHE A 94 -17.90 -14.00 9.72
CA PHE A 94 -18.86 -12.89 9.81
C PHE A 94 -19.32 -12.65 11.24
N ILE A 95 -19.26 -11.39 11.70
CA ILE A 95 -19.72 -10.93 13.01
C ILE A 95 -20.85 -9.92 12.80
N PRO A 96 -22.11 -10.25 13.08
CA PRO A 96 -23.24 -9.34 12.94
C PRO A 96 -23.12 -8.08 13.80
N GLU A 97 -23.80 -7.03 13.39
CA GLU A 97 -24.03 -5.84 14.22
C GLU A 97 -24.60 -6.24 15.61
N GLY A 98 -24.13 -5.57 16.65
CA GLY A 98 -24.50 -5.88 18.05
C GLY A 98 -23.80 -7.09 18.66
N LYS A 99 -23.05 -7.90 17.87
CA LYS A 99 -22.21 -9.02 18.37
C LYS A 99 -20.71 -8.69 18.36
N THR A 100 -20.33 -7.48 17.97
CA THR A 100 -18.94 -7.00 17.90
C THR A 100 -18.35 -6.65 19.28
N ARG A 101 -19.20 -6.43 20.29
CA ARG A 101 -18.81 -6.07 21.68
C ARG A 101 -17.88 -4.85 21.76
N GLY A 102 -18.05 -3.88 20.88
CA GLY A 102 -17.22 -2.66 20.85
C GLY A 102 -15.82 -2.88 20.30
N ALA A 103 -15.57 -3.99 19.61
CA ALA A 103 -14.33 -4.18 18.83
C ALA A 103 -14.27 -3.16 17.70
N VAL A 104 -13.07 -2.65 17.45
CA VAL A 104 -12.74 -1.68 16.40
C VAL A 104 -11.75 -2.33 15.43
N ASP A 105 -11.71 -1.84 14.22
CA ASP A 105 -10.83 -2.33 13.16
C ASP A 105 -9.39 -2.54 13.64
N GLY A 106 -8.83 -3.72 13.37
CA GLY A 106 -7.49 -4.13 13.80
C GLY A 106 -7.39 -4.74 15.21
N ASP A 107 -8.49 -4.78 16.00
CA ASP A 107 -8.45 -5.41 17.32
C ASP A 107 -8.25 -6.93 17.20
N ARG A 108 -7.39 -7.50 18.05
CA ARG A 108 -7.29 -8.95 18.20
C ARG A 108 -8.39 -9.40 19.17
N VAL A 109 -9.25 -10.30 18.72
CA VAL A 109 -10.44 -10.71 19.45
C VAL A 109 -10.53 -12.22 19.61
N LEU A 110 -11.08 -12.65 20.75
CA LEU A 110 -11.53 -14.00 20.96
C LEU A 110 -12.98 -14.08 20.51
N ILE A 111 -13.30 -14.98 19.58
CA ILE A 111 -14.64 -15.21 19.06
C ILE A 111 -15.14 -16.60 19.37
N ILE A 112 -16.48 -16.73 19.37
CA ILE A 112 -17.16 -18.01 19.25
C ILE A 112 -17.98 -17.97 17.97
N TYR A 113 -17.81 -18.96 17.10
CA TYR A 113 -18.49 -19.02 15.82
C TYR A 113 -19.00 -20.43 15.51
N HIS A 114 -19.90 -20.54 14.54
CA HIS A 114 -20.43 -21.79 14.04
C HIS A 114 -20.51 -21.76 12.52
N LYS A 115 -20.42 -22.94 11.91
CA LYS A 115 -20.62 -23.14 10.47
C LYS A 115 -22.07 -23.56 10.23
N TYR A 116 -22.70 -23.00 9.20
CA TYR A 116 -24.05 -23.39 8.79
C TYR A 116 -24.16 -23.40 7.26
N GLU A 117 -25.02 -24.27 6.75
CA GLU A 117 -25.30 -24.33 5.32
C GLU A 117 -26.42 -23.32 4.99
N SER A 118 -26.15 -22.46 3.99
CA SER A 118 -27.13 -21.49 3.50
C SER A 118 -28.18 -22.17 2.60
N PHE A 119 -29.28 -21.47 2.29
CA PHE A 119 -30.29 -21.97 1.36
C PHE A 119 -29.76 -22.27 -0.05
N SER A 120 -28.60 -21.72 -0.41
CA SER A 120 -27.88 -21.99 -1.68
C SER A 120 -26.92 -23.18 -1.61
N GLY A 121 -26.84 -23.90 -0.48
CA GLY A 121 -25.90 -25.02 -0.27
C GLY A 121 -24.48 -24.59 0.07
N GLU A 122 -24.23 -23.28 0.25
CA GLU A 122 -22.92 -22.76 0.62
C GLU A 122 -22.71 -22.79 2.14
N ILE A 123 -21.53 -23.25 2.59
CA ILE A 123 -21.15 -23.21 4.01
C ILE A 123 -20.77 -21.78 4.38
N LYS A 124 -21.55 -21.18 5.27
CA LYS A 124 -21.30 -19.85 5.85
C LYS A 124 -20.88 -19.95 7.31
N THR A 125 -20.15 -18.94 7.78
CA THR A 125 -19.69 -18.85 9.15
C THR A 125 -20.26 -17.58 9.80
N GLU A 126 -20.78 -17.71 11.01
CA GLU A 126 -21.26 -16.59 11.80
C GLU A 126 -20.77 -16.72 13.24
N GLY A 127 -20.29 -15.62 13.82
CA GLY A 127 -19.74 -15.62 15.15
C GLY A 127 -20.16 -14.40 15.99
N ARG A 128 -19.61 -14.36 17.21
CA ARG A 128 -19.71 -13.21 18.12
C ARG A 128 -18.37 -12.99 18.82
N VAL A 129 -18.03 -11.74 19.08
CA VAL A 129 -16.86 -11.40 19.90
C VAL A 129 -17.18 -11.70 21.37
N VAL A 130 -16.29 -12.48 22.01
CA VAL A 130 -16.37 -12.82 23.43
C VAL A 130 -15.50 -11.91 24.27
N GLU A 131 -14.29 -11.59 23.76
CA GLU A 131 -13.31 -10.76 24.46
C GLU A 131 -12.43 -10.05 23.44
N ILE A 132 -12.01 -8.80 23.74
CA ILE A 132 -10.95 -8.11 23.03
C ILE A 132 -9.64 -8.46 23.73
N VAL A 133 -8.80 -9.21 23.05
CA VAL A 133 -7.52 -9.73 23.60
C VAL A 133 -6.47 -8.63 23.63
N SER A 134 -6.40 -7.86 22.52
CA SER A 134 -5.54 -6.68 22.44
C SER A 134 -6.14 -5.64 21.50
N TYR A 135 -5.86 -4.37 21.79
CA TYR A 135 -6.32 -3.25 20.99
C TYR A 135 -5.35 -3.02 19.82
N GLY A 136 -5.84 -3.15 18.59
CA GLY A 136 -5.07 -2.88 17.39
C GLY A 136 -4.85 -1.38 17.19
N ARG A 137 -5.90 -0.60 17.38
CA ARG A 137 -5.88 0.86 17.22
C ARG A 137 -5.91 1.55 18.59
N LYS A 138 -4.95 2.46 18.82
CA LYS A 138 -4.82 3.25 20.06
C LYS A 138 -5.38 4.66 19.93
N THR A 139 -5.31 5.22 18.73
CA THR A 139 -5.75 6.57 18.40
C THR A 139 -6.77 6.56 17.27
N VAL A 140 -7.50 7.65 17.14
CA VAL A 140 -8.46 7.91 16.08
C VAL A 140 -8.38 9.37 15.67
N ILE A 141 -8.43 9.61 14.37
CA ILE A 141 -8.49 10.97 13.81
C ILE A 141 -9.90 11.21 13.28
N GLY A 142 -10.38 12.44 13.47
CA GLY A 142 -11.72 12.81 13.03
C GLY A 142 -12.04 14.27 13.25
N THR A 143 -13.29 14.60 12.97
CA THR A 143 -13.83 15.96 13.14
C THR A 143 -14.72 16.02 14.38
N VAL A 144 -14.58 17.06 15.18
CA VAL A 144 -15.38 17.29 16.39
C VAL A 144 -16.77 17.77 16.03
N GLU A 145 -17.80 17.06 16.49
CA GLU A 145 -19.20 17.45 16.38
C GLU A 145 -19.88 17.51 17.74
N ALA A 146 -20.93 18.34 17.84
CA ALA A 146 -21.77 18.42 19.04
C ALA A 146 -23.09 17.68 18.83
N GLU A 147 -23.59 17.03 19.87
CA GLU A 147 -24.93 16.43 19.85
C GLU A 147 -26.00 17.48 19.51
N ARG A 148 -26.77 17.24 18.45
CA ARG A 148 -27.94 18.05 18.13
C ARG A 148 -29.05 17.68 19.13
N SER A 149 -29.26 18.53 20.15
CA SER A 149 -30.34 18.37 21.13
C SER A 149 -31.72 18.34 20.46
N PHE A 150 -32.32 17.18 20.31
CA PHE A 150 -33.76 17.05 20.16
C PHE A 150 -34.37 16.79 21.57
N GLY A 151 -34.89 17.85 22.22
CA GLY A 151 -35.64 17.75 23.46
C GLY A 151 -34.92 18.27 24.72
N HIS A 152 -35.70 18.88 25.60
CA HIS A 152 -35.33 19.51 26.89
C HIS A 152 -34.78 18.48 27.90
N ARG A 153 -33.57 17.99 27.75
CA ARG A 153 -32.84 17.34 28.83
C ARG A 153 -31.81 18.32 29.39
N LYS A 154 -31.84 18.55 30.69
CA LYS A 154 -30.83 19.27 31.47
C LYS A 154 -29.55 18.44 31.57
N GLY A 155 -28.81 18.33 30.44
CA GLY A 155 -27.46 17.78 30.38
C GLY A 155 -26.63 18.72 29.51
N GLY A 156 -25.39 18.97 29.87
CA GLY A 156 -24.47 19.78 29.07
C GLY A 156 -24.34 19.24 27.63
N LYS A 157 -23.86 20.06 26.68
CA LYS A 157 -23.56 19.64 25.31
C LYS A 157 -22.57 18.49 25.36
N ARG A 158 -22.87 17.39 24.70
CA ARG A 158 -21.93 16.28 24.48
C ARG A 158 -21.25 16.50 23.17
N PHE A 159 -19.97 16.14 23.11
CA PHE A 159 -19.15 16.26 21.93
C PHE A 159 -18.66 14.89 21.52
N PHE A 160 -18.66 14.64 20.24
CA PHE A 160 -18.26 13.38 19.63
C PHE A 160 -17.20 13.64 18.58
N LEU A 161 -16.34 12.67 18.40
CA LEU A 161 -15.43 12.63 17.27
C LEU A 161 -16.07 11.81 16.15
N VAL A 162 -16.27 12.43 14.99
CA VAL A 162 -16.66 11.75 13.75
C VAL A 162 -15.39 11.26 13.06
N PRO A 163 -15.09 9.94 13.08
CA PRO A 163 -13.85 9.42 12.52
C PRO A 163 -13.76 9.65 11.02
N ASP A 164 -12.52 9.95 10.54
CA ASP A 164 -12.22 10.01 9.11
C ASP A 164 -12.26 8.60 8.48
N ASP A 165 -11.85 7.60 9.25
CA ASP A 165 -11.95 6.20 8.84
C ASP A 165 -13.39 5.71 9.01
N ALA A 166 -14.07 5.59 7.88
CA ALA A 166 -15.46 5.12 7.84
C ALA A 166 -15.67 3.68 8.35
N LYS A 167 -14.61 2.91 8.57
CA LYS A 167 -14.70 1.60 9.23
C LYS A 167 -15.01 1.73 10.72
N ILE A 168 -14.75 2.88 11.34
CA ILE A 168 -15.11 3.16 12.72
C ILE A 168 -16.56 3.71 12.73
N SER A 169 -17.53 2.83 12.84
CA SER A 169 -18.96 3.17 12.81
C SER A 169 -19.50 3.77 14.12
N ILE A 170 -18.74 3.65 15.21
CA ILE A 170 -19.10 4.19 16.53
C ILE A 170 -18.35 5.52 16.73
N TYR A 171 -19.09 6.60 16.98
CA TYR A 171 -18.50 7.93 17.24
C TYR A 171 -18.05 8.02 18.70
N PRO A 172 -16.74 8.10 19.00
CA PRO A 172 -16.25 8.21 20.36
C PRO A 172 -16.69 9.53 20.99
N GLU A 173 -17.14 9.48 22.27
CA GLU A 173 -17.47 10.67 23.06
C GLU A 173 -16.18 11.29 23.61
N LEU A 174 -16.02 12.60 23.46
CA LEU A 174 -14.89 13.35 23.98
C LEU A 174 -14.97 13.49 25.49
N THR A 175 -13.90 13.13 26.19
CA THR A 175 -13.80 13.27 27.67
C THR A 175 -13.43 14.67 28.10
N SER A 176 -12.80 15.45 27.22
CA SER A 176 -12.44 16.86 27.41
C SER A 176 -12.61 17.62 26.10
N VAL A 177 -12.94 18.91 26.21
CA VAL A 177 -13.07 19.84 25.07
C VAL A 177 -12.25 21.11 25.28
N GLU A 178 -11.29 21.09 26.19
CA GLU A 178 -10.43 22.22 26.48
C GLU A 178 -9.59 22.57 25.24
N GLY A 179 -9.71 23.82 24.76
CA GLY A 179 -8.98 24.27 23.57
C GLY A 179 -9.51 23.72 22.24
N ILE A 180 -10.68 23.04 22.23
CA ILE A 180 -11.25 22.38 21.05
C ILE A 180 -12.63 22.99 20.72
N ARG A 181 -12.91 23.14 19.44
CA ARG A 181 -14.16 23.66 18.91
C ARG A 181 -14.83 22.67 17.96
N VAL A 182 -16.14 22.77 17.83
CA VAL A 182 -16.88 22.04 16.80
C VAL A 182 -16.32 22.39 15.42
N GLY A 183 -16.05 21.38 14.60
CA GLY A 183 -15.41 21.51 13.30
C GLY A 183 -13.88 21.48 13.33
N ASP A 184 -13.27 21.26 14.49
CA ASP A 184 -11.82 21.03 14.53
C ASP A 184 -11.50 19.58 14.16
N LYS A 185 -10.40 19.39 13.41
CA LYS A 185 -9.78 18.11 13.10
C LYS A 185 -8.81 17.77 14.23
N ILE A 186 -9.02 16.64 14.88
CA ILE A 186 -8.16 16.23 15.99
C ILE A 186 -7.72 14.77 15.88
N GLU A 187 -6.59 14.46 16.51
CA GLU A 187 -6.23 13.10 16.90
C GLU A 187 -6.60 12.91 18.37
N ALA A 188 -7.23 11.79 18.69
CA ALA A 188 -7.64 11.45 20.04
C ALA A 188 -7.27 10.02 20.40
N LYS A 189 -6.87 9.80 21.66
CA LYS A 189 -6.59 8.48 22.23
C LYS A 189 -7.91 7.79 22.58
N LEU A 190 -8.10 6.56 22.08
CA LEU A 190 -9.26 5.75 22.40
C LEU A 190 -9.20 5.23 23.85
N ILE A 191 -10.25 5.49 24.60
CA ILE A 191 -10.45 4.97 25.97
C ILE A 191 -11.35 3.75 25.88
N ARG A 192 -10.80 2.58 26.18
CA ARG A 192 -11.44 1.28 26.10
C ARG A 192 -11.73 0.76 27.51
N GLY A 193 -12.95 0.48 27.82
CA GLY A 193 -13.32 -0.06 29.15
C GLY A 193 -14.78 -0.42 29.25
N ASN A 194 -15.62 0.21 28.44
CA ASN A 194 -17.05 -0.08 28.35
C ASN A 194 -17.38 -0.66 26.97
N PRO A 195 -17.92 -1.88 26.87
CA PRO A 195 -18.25 -2.49 25.57
C PRO A 195 -19.41 -1.78 24.85
N TYR A 196 -20.10 -0.86 25.49
CA TYR A 196 -21.25 -0.12 24.94
C TYR A 196 -20.98 1.37 24.74
N LYS A 197 -19.82 1.88 25.17
CA LYS A 197 -19.47 3.29 25.07
C LYS A 197 -18.01 3.42 24.70
N LEU A 198 -17.75 4.00 23.56
CA LEU A 198 -16.42 4.38 23.13
C LEU A 198 -16.18 5.83 23.52
N GLU A 199 -15.12 6.08 24.27
CA GLU A 199 -14.69 7.42 24.68
C GLU A 199 -13.31 7.71 24.09
N CYS A 200 -12.97 8.99 23.95
CA CYS A 200 -11.65 9.40 23.51
C CYS A 200 -11.17 10.65 24.22
N GLU A 201 -9.86 10.72 24.41
CA GLU A 201 -9.13 11.84 25.00
C GLU A 201 -8.33 12.55 23.89
N PRO A 202 -8.54 13.87 23.69
CA PRO A 202 -7.80 14.63 22.68
C PRO A 202 -6.31 14.61 22.93
N LEU A 203 -5.52 14.41 21.86
CA LEU A 203 -4.05 14.44 21.87
C LEU A 203 -3.51 15.63 21.10
N VAL A 204 -3.94 15.80 19.85
CA VAL A 204 -3.46 16.84 18.93
C VAL A 204 -4.65 17.53 18.28
N ASN A 205 -4.65 18.86 18.25
CA ASN A 205 -5.58 19.64 17.44
C ASN A 205 -4.84 20.15 16.20
N PHE A 206 -5.23 19.66 15.03
CA PHE A 206 -4.67 20.07 13.74
C PHE A 206 -5.25 21.38 13.20
N GLY A 207 -6.34 21.88 13.79
CA GLY A 207 -7.06 23.08 13.35
C GLY A 207 -8.38 22.77 12.66
N ARG A 208 -8.86 23.71 11.86
CA ARG A 208 -10.18 23.60 11.20
C ARG A 208 -10.19 22.50 10.15
N THR A 209 -11.24 21.68 10.14
CA THR A 209 -11.37 20.53 9.25
C THR A 209 -11.50 20.93 7.76
N GLU A 210 -11.85 22.19 7.47
CA GLU A 210 -11.87 22.71 6.10
C GLU A 210 -10.47 23.14 5.61
N SER A 211 -9.47 23.23 6.50
CA SER A 211 -8.12 23.62 6.15
C SER A 211 -7.36 22.46 5.48
N ARG A 212 -6.64 22.79 4.40
CA ARG A 212 -5.71 21.86 3.72
C ARG A 212 -4.65 21.35 4.71
N GLU A 213 -4.05 22.27 5.45
CA GLU A 213 -2.96 21.99 6.39
C GLU A 213 -3.40 21.04 7.51
N ALA A 214 -4.63 21.22 8.03
CA ALA A 214 -5.19 20.35 9.07
C ALA A 214 -5.39 18.91 8.53
N ASN A 215 -5.97 18.77 7.35
CA ASN A 215 -6.17 17.46 6.73
C ASN A 215 -4.84 16.80 6.34
N TYR A 216 -3.88 17.58 5.82
CA TYR A 216 -2.56 17.11 5.48
C TYR A 216 -1.83 16.54 6.72
N SER A 217 -1.78 17.32 7.81
CA SER A 217 -1.16 16.90 9.07
C SER A 217 -1.85 15.69 9.69
N ALA A 218 -3.18 15.63 9.61
CA ALA A 218 -3.97 14.50 10.05
C ALA A 218 -3.65 13.22 9.28
N ILE A 219 -3.47 13.30 7.95
CA ILE A 219 -3.08 12.15 7.12
C ILE A 219 -1.69 11.65 7.50
N LEU A 220 -0.72 12.55 7.72
CA LEU A 220 0.64 12.17 8.14
C LEU A 220 0.63 11.46 9.49
N SER A 221 -0.11 11.99 10.47
CA SER A 221 -0.24 11.40 11.80
C SER A 221 -0.88 10.01 11.73
N ASP A 222 -2.00 9.86 11.00
CA ASP A 222 -2.72 8.58 10.87
C ASP A 222 -1.90 7.48 10.16
N THR A 223 -1.05 7.89 9.24
CA THR A 223 -0.17 6.97 8.50
C THR A 223 1.19 6.76 9.16
N GLY A 224 1.50 7.51 10.23
CA GLY A 224 2.78 7.45 10.94
C GLY A 224 3.96 7.88 10.07
N ILE A 225 3.74 8.82 9.13
CA ILE A 225 4.81 9.38 8.29
C ILE A 225 5.46 10.56 9.01
N GLU A 226 6.68 10.35 9.47
CA GLU A 226 7.52 11.40 10.07
C GLU A 226 8.29 12.16 8.98
N ILE A 227 8.10 13.49 8.92
CA ILE A 227 8.74 14.33 7.89
C ILE A 227 10.21 14.57 8.23
N ASP A 228 10.50 14.95 9.48
CA ASP A 228 11.80 15.42 9.91
C ASP A 228 12.70 14.30 10.43
N PHE A 229 13.99 14.54 10.44
CA PHE A 229 14.99 13.71 11.09
C PHE A 229 15.44 14.39 12.38
N THR A 230 15.91 13.59 13.36
CA THR A 230 16.52 14.11 14.58
C THR A 230 17.88 14.75 14.28
N LYS A 231 18.36 15.59 15.19
CA LYS A 231 19.69 16.20 15.05
C LYS A 231 20.82 15.16 15.02
N GLU A 232 20.65 14.07 15.74
CA GLU A 232 21.58 12.95 15.80
C GLU A 232 21.64 12.20 14.45
N GLU A 233 20.49 11.98 13.83
CA GLU A 233 20.39 11.35 12.50
C GLU A 233 21.00 12.22 11.41
N GLU A 234 20.73 13.53 11.43
CA GLU A 234 21.34 14.49 10.49
C GLU A 234 22.85 14.58 10.69
N ALA A 235 23.34 14.59 11.95
CA ALA A 235 24.77 14.63 12.24
C ALA A 235 25.49 13.35 11.79
N GLU A 236 24.90 12.18 12.01
CA GLU A 236 25.48 10.91 11.54
C GLU A 236 25.51 10.85 10.01
N ALA A 237 24.46 11.32 9.32
CA ALA A 237 24.40 11.38 7.87
C ALA A 237 25.47 12.34 7.31
N ALA A 238 25.62 13.52 7.88
CA ALA A 238 26.66 14.49 7.49
C ALA A 238 28.08 13.93 7.69
N PHE A 239 28.33 13.20 8.79
CA PHE A 239 29.60 12.52 9.04
C PHE A 239 29.94 11.50 7.95
N PHE A 240 28.98 10.64 7.56
CA PHE A 240 29.24 9.67 6.52
C PHE A 240 29.33 10.31 5.14
N ALA A 241 28.53 11.34 4.87
CA ALA A 241 28.55 12.08 3.59
C ALA A 241 29.87 12.83 3.35
N SER A 242 30.60 13.23 4.41
CA SER A 242 31.86 13.97 4.28
C SER A 242 33.07 13.09 3.90
N ARG A 243 32.93 11.78 3.81
CA ARG A 243 33.99 10.87 3.46
C ARG A 243 34.40 11.03 1.99
N PRO A 244 35.71 11.15 1.70
CA PRO A 244 36.16 11.25 0.31
C PRO A 244 35.88 9.97 -0.45
N VAL A 245 35.63 10.08 -1.76
CA VAL A 245 35.47 8.93 -2.66
C VAL A 245 36.85 8.49 -3.16
N GLU A 246 37.20 7.23 -2.88
CA GLU A 246 38.47 6.62 -3.28
C GLU A 246 38.24 5.40 -4.18
N ALA A 247 39.04 5.23 -5.23
CA ALA A 247 38.92 4.11 -6.15
C ALA A 247 39.56 2.83 -5.63
N ALA A 248 40.31 2.87 -4.53
CA ALA A 248 41.03 1.71 -4.02
C ALA A 248 40.10 0.53 -3.69
N GLY A 249 40.37 -0.65 -4.28
CA GLY A 249 39.57 -1.86 -4.09
C GLY A 249 38.20 -1.87 -4.80
N ARG A 250 37.95 -0.91 -5.69
CA ARG A 250 36.74 -0.81 -6.49
C ARG A 250 37.08 -0.78 -8.00
N LEU A 251 36.13 -1.21 -8.81
CA LEU A 251 36.24 -1.09 -10.26
C LEU A 251 36.14 0.40 -10.65
N ASP A 252 37.20 0.94 -11.25
CA ASP A 252 37.23 2.34 -11.71
C ASP A 252 36.57 2.45 -13.09
N LEU A 253 35.38 3.07 -13.12
CA LEU A 253 34.58 3.29 -14.32
C LEU A 253 34.47 4.79 -14.69
N ARG A 254 35.30 5.65 -14.10
CA ARG A 254 35.26 7.11 -14.35
C ARG A 254 35.62 7.51 -15.77
N GLY A 255 36.30 6.63 -16.50
CA GLY A 255 36.64 6.79 -17.92
C GLY A 255 35.57 6.31 -18.89
N GLU A 256 34.52 5.69 -18.41
CA GLU A 256 33.41 5.17 -19.23
C GLU A 256 32.33 6.24 -19.47
N THR A 257 31.61 6.09 -20.60
CA THR A 257 30.42 6.93 -20.84
C THR A 257 29.27 6.45 -19.95
N VAL A 258 29.12 7.08 -18.79
CA VAL A 258 28.07 6.79 -17.80
C VAL A 258 27.26 8.06 -17.59
N PHE A 259 25.93 7.95 -17.54
CA PHE A 259 25.04 9.09 -17.29
C PHE A 259 23.72 8.64 -16.66
N THR A 260 22.99 9.57 -16.04
CA THR A 260 21.66 9.35 -15.47
C THR A 260 20.59 9.85 -16.41
N ILE A 261 19.33 9.33 -16.32
CA ILE A 261 18.14 9.86 -16.99
C ILE A 261 16.98 9.79 -15.99
N ASP A 262 16.49 10.95 -15.55
CA ASP A 262 15.50 11.06 -14.47
C ASP A 262 14.44 12.11 -14.78
N GLY A 263 13.47 12.30 -13.87
CA GLY A 263 12.53 13.41 -13.92
C GLY A 263 13.24 14.75 -13.67
N GLU A 264 12.71 15.84 -14.21
CA GLU A 264 13.32 17.17 -14.09
C GLU A 264 13.59 17.58 -12.64
N GLY A 265 12.63 17.34 -11.74
CA GLY A 265 12.70 17.68 -10.32
C GLY A 265 13.46 16.69 -9.43
N ALA A 266 13.93 15.56 -9.97
CA ALA A 266 14.60 14.51 -9.19
C ALA A 266 15.91 15.02 -8.58
N LYS A 267 16.16 14.67 -7.31
CA LYS A 267 17.38 15.02 -6.56
C LYS A 267 18.09 13.80 -5.98
N ASP A 268 17.43 12.68 -5.92
CA ASP A 268 17.87 11.40 -5.39
C ASP A 268 18.12 10.41 -6.55
N LEU A 269 19.18 10.69 -7.32
CA LEU A 269 19.54 9.94 -8.52
C LEU A 269 20.16 8.62 -8.11
N ASP A 270 19.34 7.55 -8.09
CA ASP A 270 19.72 6.20 -7.65
C ASP A 270 20.59 5.47 -8.69
N ASP A 271 20.33 5.65 -9.98
CA ASP A 271 20.84 4.85 -11.07
C ASP A 271 21.50 5.66 -12.20
N ALA A 272 22.60 5.13 -12.71
CA ALA A 272 23.27 5.58 -13.91
C ALA A 272 23.49 4.38 -14.82
N ILE A 273 23.57 4.62 -16.13
CA ILE A 273 23.63 3.59 -17.14
C ILE A 273 24.83 3.77 -18.08
N SER A 274 25.35 2.65 -18.57
CA SER A 274 26.33 2.60 -19.66
C SER A 274 26.04 1.45 -20.61
N LEU A 275 26.44 1.54 -21.87
CA LEU A 275 26.21 0.49 -22.86
C LEU A 275 27.36 0.37 -23.82
N LYS A 276 27.89 -0.86 -23.98
CA LYS A 276 28.85 -1.23 -25.01
C LYS A 276 28.25 -2.27 -25.95
N ARG A 277 28.51 -2.13 -27.26
CA ARG A 277 28.18 -3.17 -28.23
C ARG A 277 29.38 -4.07 -28.39
N LEU A 278 29.18 -5.36 -28.16
CA LEU A 278 30.24 -6.38 -28.26
C LEU A 278 30.28 -6.99 -29.65
N ARG A 279 31.39 -7.73 -29.94
CA ARG A 279 31.50 -8.50 -31.17
C ARG A 279 30.39 -9.55 -31.28
N GLY A 280 29.88 -9.80 -32.48
CA GLY A 280 28.75 -10.73 -32.68
C GLY A 280 27.36 -10.15 -32.39
N GLY A 281 27.23 -8.83 -32.10
CA GLY A 281 25.96 -8.16 -31.89
C GLY A 281 25.39 -8.27 -30.48
N ALA A 282 26.16 -8.83 -29.54
CA ALA A 282 25.85 -8.84 -28.13
C ALA A 282 26.03 -7.44 -27.50
N TYR A 283 25.50 -7.26 -26.31
CA TYR A 283 25.59 -6.00 -25.55
C TYR A 283 26.24 -6.25 -24.19
N GLU A 284 26.94 -5.24 -23.67
CA GLU A 284 27.31 -5.15 -22.26
C GLU A 284 26.63 -3.93 -21.67
N LEU A 285 25.61 -4.20 -20.90
CA LEU A 285 24.81 -3.18 -20.18
C LEU A 285 25.42 -3.00 -18.80
N GLY A 286 25.83 -1.78 -18.46
CA GLY A 286 26.19 -1.38 -17.10
C GLY A 286 25.01 -0.66 -16.44
N VAL A 287 24.59 -1.18 -15.30
CA VAL A 287 23.62 -0.52 -14.41
C VAL A 287 24.34 -0.22 -13.11
N HIS A 288 24.59 1.06 -12.86
CA HIS A 288 25.42 1.56 -11.77
C HIS A 288 24.54 2.19 -10.73
N ILE A 289 24.38 1.54 -9.59
CA ILE A 289 23.46 1.96 -8.53
C ILE A 289 24.25 2.57 -7.38
N ALA A 290 23.78 3.70 -6.84
CA ALA A 290 24.35 4.34 -5.68
C ALA A 290 24.61 3.34 -4.54
N ASP A 291 25.88 3.25 -4.06
CA ASP A 291 26.25 2.31 -2.99
C ASP A 291 25.87 2.86 -1.61
N VAL A 292 24.56 2.99 -1.38
CA VAL A 292 24.00 3.52 -0.13
C VAL A 292 24.44 2.70 1.07
N SER A 293 24.64 1.38 0.90
CA SER A 293 25.03 0.48 1.99
C SER A 293 26.44 0.79 2.53
N TYR A 294 27.28 1.49 1.78
CA TYR A 294 28.56 2.03 2.24
C TYR A 294 28.37 3.17 3.26
N TYR A 295 27.39 4.05 3.00
CA TYR A 295 27.10 5.23 3.83
C TYR A 295 26.18 4.94 5.01
N VAL A 296 25.43 3.82 4.96
CA VAL A 296 24.49 3.38 6.01
C VAL A 296 25.00 2.06 6.62
N PRO A 297 25.96 2.10 7.55
CA PRO A 297 26.49 0.89 8.17
C PRO A 297 25.45 0.13 8.97
N GLU A 298 25.59 -1.19 9.00
CA GLU A 298 24.71 -2.08 9.78
C GLU A 298 24.70 -1.66 11.27
N ARG A 299 23.52 -1.58 11.87
CA ARG A 299 23.25 -1.20 13.27
C ARG A 299 23.54 0.26 13.63
N SER A 300 23.85 1.12 12.69
CA SER A 300 23.94 2.58 12.89
C SER A 300 22.58 3.20 13.23
N HIS A 301 22.53 4.48 13.61
CA HIS A 301 21.25 5.19 13.75
C HIS A 301 20.53 5.25 12.40
N LEU A 302 21.26 5.56 11.32
CA LEU A 302 20.73 5.59 9.96
C LEU A 302 20.14 4.24 9.51
N ASP A 303 20.75 3.11 9.91
CA ASP A 303 20.21 1.78 9.62
C ASP A 303 18.85 1.56 10.31
N ARG A 304 18.71 2.00 11.58
CA ARG A 304 17.43 1.93 12.30
C ARG A 304 16.38 2.84 11.67
N VAL A 305 16.76 4.03 11.25
CA VAL A 305 15.88 4.99 10.54
C VAL A 305 15.42 4.40 9.22
N ALA A 306 16.33 3.89 8.39
CA ALA A 306 15.98 3.25 7.13
C ALA A 306 15.02 2.06 7.33
N MET A 307 15.24 1.25 8.38
CA MET A 307 14.36 0.12 8.73
C MET A 307 12.97 0.60 9.19
N ALA A 308 12.87 1.71 9.93
CA ALA A 308 11.62 2.26 10.43
C ALA A 308 10.82 2.98 9.34
N ARG A 309 11.48 3.81 8.52
CA ARG A 309 10.85 4.52 7.40
C ARG A 309 10.52 3.58 6.24
N GLY A 310 11.43 2.68 5.89
CA GLY A 310 11.29 1.61 4.92
C GLY A 310 11.21 2.05 3.45
N THR A 311 10.75 3.26 3.18
CA THR A 311 10.69 3.86 1.85
C THR A 311 10.59 5.38 1.93
N SER A 312 11.07 6.09 0.88
CA SER A 312 10.70 7.49 0.67
C SER A 312 9.23 7.60 0.28
N VAL A 313 8.60 8.74 0.59
CA VAL A 313 7.20 9.02 0.28
C VAL A 313 7.12 10.25 -0.60
N TYR A 314 6.43 10.15 -1.73
CA TYR A 314 6.37 11.19 -2.76
C TYR A 314 4.98 11.84 -2.75
N PHE A 315 4.89 13.01 -2.12
CA PHE A 315 3.68 13.81 -2.12
C PHE A 315 3.70 14.82 -3.28
N THR A 316 2.55 15.35 -3.58
CA THR A 316 2.36 16.35 -4.64
C THR A 316 3.26 17.58 -4.47
N ASP A 317 3.49 18.02 -3.23
CA ASP A 317 4.21 19.24 -2.88
C ASP A 317 5.66 19.01 -2.40
N LYS A 318 5.97 17.79 -1.95
CA LYS A 318 7.29 17.48 -1.37
C LYS A 318 7.60 16.00 -1.34
N VAL A 319 8.87 15.69 -1.19
CA VAL A 319 9.36 14.32 -0.92
C VAL A 319 9.76 14.21 0.56
N VAL A 320 9.28 13.16 1.22
CA VAL A 320 9.76 12.75 2.54
C VAL A 320 10.75 11.60 2.34
N PRO A 321 12.06 11.85 2.41
CA PRO A 321 13.06 10.85 2.05
C PRO A 321 13.22 9.78 3.13
N MET A 322 13.63 8.57 2.73
CA MET A 322 13.99 7.49 3.64
C MET A 322 15.25 7.81 4.45
N LEU A 323 16.18 8.57 3.86
CA LEU A 323 17.46 8.97 4.45
C LEU A 323 17.61 10.49 4.45
N PRO A 324 18.39 11.09 5.38
CA PRO A 324 18.66 12.52 5.39
C PRO A 324 19.19 13.04 4.05
N LYS A 325 18.87 14.31 3.73
CA LYS A 325 19.18 14.91 2.43
C LYS A 325 20.68 15.01 2.12
N SER A 326 21.54 15.08 3.13
CA SER A 326 22.99 15.03 2.98
C SER A 326 23.46 13.72 2.31
N LEU A 327 22.72 12.62 2.53
CA LEU A 327 22.93 11.37 1.83
C LEU A 327 22.07 11.26 0.57
N SER A 328 20.75 11.38 0.69
CA SER A 328 19.83 11.09 -0.41
C SER A 328 20.02 12.02 -1.63
N ASN A 329 20.29 13.29 -1.42
CA ASN A 329 20.48 14.28 -2.50
C ASN A 329 21.95 14.62 -2.72
N GLY A 330 22.83 14.26 -1.76
CA GLY A 330 24.26 14.59 -1.73
C GLY A 330 25.15 13.38 -2.06
N ALA A 331 25.72 12.76 -1.01
CA ALA A 331 26.77 11.76 -1.16
C ALA A 331 26.33 10.52 -1.97
N CYS A 332 25.07 10.07 -1.83
CA CYS A 332 24.57 8.92 -2.57
C CYS A 332 24.05 9.28 -3.96
N SER A 333 23.46 10.47 -4.16
CA SER A 333 22.92 10.86 -5.46
C SER A 333 24.00 10.94 -6.53
N LEU A 334 23.78 10.29 -7.69
CA LEU A 334 24.74 10.17 -8.80
C LEU A 334 24.80 11.47 -9.64
N ASN A 335 25.05 12.58 -8.95
CA ASN A 335 25.18 13.90 -9.58
C ASN A 335 26.27 13.92 -10.66
N ALA A 336 26.04 14.68 -11.74
CA ALA A 336 26.99 14.80 -12.83
C ALA A 336 28.32 15.44 -12.35
N ASP A 337 29.42 15.03 -12.99
CA ASP A 337 30.78 15.53 -12.76
C ASP A 337 31.38 15.26 -11.37
N GLU A 338 30.67 14.44 -10.54
CA GLU A 338 31.15 14.04 -9.21
C GLU A 338 31.56 12.56 -9.21
N ASP A 339 32.65 12.24 -8.48
CA ASP A 339 33.00 10.85 -8.21
C ASP A 339 32.01 10.24 -7.22
N LYS A 340 31.41 9.10 -7.55
CA LYS A 340 30.41 8.44 -6.70
C LYS A 340 30.71 6.95 -6.54
N TYR A 341 30.48 6.47 -5.31
CA TYR A 341 30.46 5.04 -5.05
C TYR A 341 29.21 4.40 -5.61
N THR A 342 29.39 3.31 -6.36
CA THR A 342 28.30 2.51 -6.90
C THR A 342 28.53 1.02 -6.64
N LEU A 343 27.44 0.28 -6.65
CA LEU A 343 27.41 -1.17 -6.84
C LEU A 343 26.88 -1.41 -8.25
N SER A 344 27.79 -1.84 -9.13
CA SER A 344 27.49 -1.96 -10.55
C SER A 344 27.13 -3.38 -10.94
N ALA A 345 26.00 -3.54 -11.62
CA ALA A 345 25.64 -4.76 -12.34
C ALA A 345 26.10 -4.64 -13.80
N ILE A 346 27.14 -5.37 -14.17
CA ILE A 346 27.65 -5.45 -15.54
C ILE A 346 27.07 -6.70 -16.19
N ILE A 347 26.17 -6.51 -17.15
CA ILE A 347 25.31 -7.57 -17.69
C ILE A 347 25.62 -7.75 -19.16
N LYS A 348 26.09 -8.95 -19.54
CA LYS A 348 26.23 -9.34 -20.94
C LYS A 348 24.91 -9.90 -21.46
N LEU A 349 24.38 -9.28 -22.49
CA LEU A 349 23.15 -9.68 -23.16
C LEU A 349 23.47 -10.21 -24.56
N SER A 350 22.76 -11.25 -24.96
CA SER A 350 22.76 -11.72 -26.33
C SER A 350 22.13 -10.67 -27.28
N ARG A 351 22.27 -10.88 -28.58
CA ARG A 351 21.57 -10.05 -29.59
C ARG A 351 20.03 -10.05 -29.44
N ASN A 352 19.47 -11.02 -28.74
CA ASN A 352 18.03 -11.17 -28.51
C ASN A 352 17.63 -10.73 -27.08
N GLY A 353 18.53 -10.08 -26.33
CA GLY A 353 18.25 -9.59 -24.98
C GLY A 353 18.31 -10.66 -23.87
N GLU A 354 18.82 -11.88 -24.15
CA GLU A 354 18.99 -12.90 -23.10
C GLU A 354 20.20 -12.61 -22.23
N ILE A 355 20.07 -12.74 -20.90
CA ILE A 355 21.17 -12.56 -19.96
C ILE A 355 22.15 -13.75 -20.11
N LEU A 356 23.35 -13.48 -20.56
CA LEU A 356 24.39 -14.47 -20.71
C LEU A 356 25.32 -14.57 -19.49
N GLU A 357 25.63 -13.41 -18.88
CA GLU A 357 26.49 -13.29 -17.71
C GLU A 357 26.13 -12.03 -16.96
N ALA A 358 26.17 -12.05 -15.62
CA ALA A 358 26.06 -10.88 -14.78
C ALA A 358 27.17 -10.87 -13.72
N LYS A 359 27.89 -9.74 -13.62
CA LYS A 359 28.85 -9.45 -12.55
C LYS A 359 28.33 -8.32 -11.71
N ILE A 360 28.51 -8.44 -10.40
CA ILE A 360 28.12 -7.41 -9.43
C ILE A 360 29.41 -6.98 -8.74
N GLU A 361 29.81 -5.74 -8.95
CA GLU A 361 31.10 -5.22 -8.51
C GLU A 361 30.95 -3.87 -7.82
N PRO A 362 31.59 -3.66 -6.66
CA PRO A 362 31.75 -2.32 -6.11
C PRO A 362 32.58 -1.47 -7.10
N SER A 363 32.11 -0.28 -7.40
CA SER A 363 32.75 0.58 -8.42
C SER A 363 32.77 2.04 -8.02
N VAL A 364 33.51 2.83 -8.77
CA VAL A 364 33.51 4.29 -8.76
C VAL A 364 33.17 4.77 -10.15
N ILE A 365 32.16 5.61 -10.27
CA ILE A 365 31.77 6.25 -11.52
C ILE A 365 31.91 7.77 -11.42
N ARG A 366 31.93 8.43 -12.59
CA ARG A 366 31.66 9.85 -12.72
C ARG A 366 30.62 10.02 -13.83
N SER A 367 29.41 10.40 -13.44
CA SER A 367 28.33 10.65 -14.40
C SER A 367 28.70 11.85 -15.29
N SER A 368 28.71 11.65 -16.60
CA SER A 368 29.06 12.69 -17.57
C SER A 368 27.92 13.64 -17.89
N LEU A 369 26.70 13.29 -17.53
CA LEU A 369 25.50 14.04 -17.83
C LEU A 369 24.36 13.69 -16.88
N ARG A 370 23.63 14.70 -16.42
CA ARG A 370 22.27 14.51 -15.86
C ARG A 370 21.26 14.64 -17.00
N GLY A 371 20.74 13.53 -17.48
CA GLY A 371 19.67 13.45 -18.45
C GLY A 371 18.29 13.71 -17.81
N VAL A 372 17.36 14.18 -18.65
CA VAL A 372 15.97 14.41 -18.27
C VAL A 372 15.06 13.66 -19.24
N TYR A 373 14.05 12.95 -18.74
CA TYR A 373 13.14 12.13 -19.56
C TYR A 373 12.55 12.92 -20.74
N SER A 374 12.01 14.11 -20.49
CA SER A 374 11.40 14.95 -21.52
C SER A 374 12.39 15.34 -22.62
N GLU A 375 13.65 15.65 -22.27
CA GLU A 375 14.70 15.99 -23.24
C GLU A 375 15.10 14.77 -24.07
N VAL A 376 15.23 13.58 -23.45
CA VAL A 376 15.56 12.33 -24.16
C VAL A 376 14.41 11.89 -25.06
N ASN A 377 13.16 12.04 -24.63
CA ASN A 377 12.00 11.78 -25.48
C ASN A 377 12.01 12.72 -26.69
N ALA A 378 12.27 14.02 -26.51
CA ALA A 378 12.40 14.97 -27.62
C ALA A 378 13.52 14.58 -28.61
N ILE A 379 14.65 14.02 -28.14
CA ILE A 379 15.71 13.46 -29.01
C ILE A 379 15.19 12.26 -29.80
N PHE A 380 14.47 11.35 -29.14
CA PHE A 380 13.94 10.15 -29.80
C PHE A 380 12.85 10.45 -30.83
N ASP A 381 12.08 11.49 -30.62
CA ASP A 381 11.00 11.96 -31.50
C ASP A 381 11.49 12.92 -32.58
N GLY A 382 12.77 13.36 -32.52
CA GLY A 382 13.33 14.31 -33.46
C GLY A 382 12.83 15.75 -33.29
N THR A 383 12.28 16.11 -32.12
CA THR A 383 11.75 17.43 -31.77
C THR A 383 12.66 18.24 -30.87
N ALA A 384 13.82 17.71 -30.50
CA ALA A 384 14.82 18.38 -29.65
C ALA A 384 15.36 19.65 -30.29
N ASP A 385 15.46 20.73 -29.52
CA ASP A 385 16.08 21.98 -29.95
C ASP A 385 17.62 21.89 -29.97
N GLU A 386 18.28 22.94 -30.51
CA GLU A 386 19.75 22.99 -30.60
C GLU A 386 20.44 22.91 -29.23
N LYS A 387 19.82 23.45 -28.17
CA LYS A 387 20.40 23.41 -26.82
C LYS A 387 20.41 22.00 -26.25
N ILE A 388 19.29 21.27 -26.42
CA ILE A 388 19.20 19.86 -26.03
C ILE A 388 20.20 19.03 -26.81
N LEU A 389 20.26 19.19 -28.14
CA LEU A 389 21.20 18.45 -28.99
C LEU A 389 22.67 18.70 -28.60
N GLU A 390 23.06 19.93 -28.31
CA GLU A 390 24.43 20.26 -27.85
C GLU A 390 24.69 19.66 -26.45
N LYS A 391 23.74 19.77 -25.51
CA LYS A 391 23.85 19.17 -24.16
C LYS A 391 24.09 17.66 -24.22
N TYR A 392 23.40 16.95 -25.11
CA TYR A 392 23.46 15.50 -25.23
C TYR A 392 24.45 14.97 -26.28
N LYS A 393 25.15 15.84 -27.01
CA LYS A 393 26.03 15.51 -28.14
C LYS A 393 26.99 14.34 -27.88
N ALA A 394 27.61 14.30 -26.70
CA ALA A 394 28.56 13.26 -26.32
C ALA A 394 27.89 11.89 -26.09
N VAL A 395 26.61 11.86 -25.73
CA VAL A 395 25.89 10.62 -25.34
C VAL A 395 24.86 10.16 -26.37
N ILE A 396 24.45 11.00 -27.35
CA ILE A 396 23.51 10.63 -28.42
C ILE A 396 23.84 9.29 -29.09
N PRO A 397 25.10 9.01 -29.51
CA PRO A 397 25.44 7.73 -30.14
C PRO A 397 25.25 6.52 -29.22
N THR A 398 25.28 6.74 -27.90
CA THR A 398 25.01 5.72 -26.89
C THR A 398 23.51 5.57 -26.64
N LEU A 399 22.76 6.69 -26.59
CA LEU A 399 21.30 6.68 -26.48
C LEU A 399 20.62 5.93 -27.62
N GLU A 400 21.07 6.10 -28.87
CA GLU A 400 20.55 5.36 -30.03
C GLU A 400 20.74 3.85 -29.88
N LYS A 401 21.91 3.42 -29.39
CA LYS A 401 22.17 1.99 -29.10
C LYS A 401 21.30 1.51 -27.94
N MET A 402 21.09 2.33 -26.92
CA MET A 402 20.21 2.03 -25.78
C MET A 402 18.77 1.89 -26.24
N ARG A 403 18.26 2.78 -27.10
CA ARG A 403 16.93 2.65 -27.71
C ARG A 403 16.80 1.34 -28.49
N SER A 404 17.83 0.98 -29.27
CA SER A 404 17.83 -0.30 -30.00
C SER A 404 17.78 -1.51 -29.07
N LEU A 405 18.51 -1.49 -27.96
CA LEU A 405 18.44 -2.56 -26.94
C LEU A 405 17.09 -2.58 -26.22
N TYR A 406 16.54 -1.40 -25.89
CA TYR A 406 15.21 -1.31 -25.26
C TYR A 406 14.13 -1.98 -26.11
N LEU A 407 14.11 -1.76 -27.42
CA LEU A 407 13.12 -2.39 -28.31
C LEU A 407 13.25 -3.94 -28.30
N ILE A 408 14.47 -4.47 -28.21
CA ILE A 408 14.71 -5.90 -28.08
C ILE A 408 14.19 -6.44 -26.74
N LEU A 409 14.45 -5.71 -25.64
CA LEU A 409 14.00 -6.09 -24.31
C LEU A 409 12.48 -5.99 -24.19
N LYS A 410 11.86 -4.99 -24.82
CA LYS A 410 10.40 -4.82 -24.88
C LYS A 410 9.77 -6.03 -25.56
N ASP A 411 10.19 -6.38 -26.78
CA ASP A 411 9.70 -7.57 -27.50
C ASP A 411 9.87 -8.88 -26.68
N LYS A 412 11.01 -9.02 -25.99
CA LYS A 412 11.25 -10.15 -25.08
C LYS A 412 10.24 -10.19 -23.93
N ASN A 413 9.97 -9.04 -23.30
CA ASN A 413 9.04 -8.93 -22.17
C ASN A 413 7.60 -9.23 -22.61
N GLU A 414 7.17 -8.70 -23.76
CA GLU A 414 5.88 -9.00 -24.38
C GLU A 414 5.71 -10.49 -24.63
N LYS A 415 6.70 -11.13 -25.26
CA LYS A 415 6.71 -12.59 -25.52
C LYS A 415 6.67 -13.43 -24.24
N ARG A 416 7.27 -12.94 -23.17
CA ARG A 416 7.23 -13.56 -21.83
C ARG A 416 5.85 -13.43 -21.19
N GLY A 417 5.01 -12.49 -21.65
CA GLY A 417 3.70 -12.20 -21.10
C GLY A 417 3.74 -11.21 -19.95
N ALA A 418 4.72 -10.32 -19.90
CA ALA A 418 4.71 -9.20 -18.98
C ALA A 418 3.45 -8.36 -19.22
N LEU A 419 2.69 -8.07 -18.16
CA LEU A 419 1.43 -7.35 -18.26
C LEU A 419 1.71 -5.85 -18.19
N GLU A 420 1.44 -5.13 -19.27
CA GLU A 420 1.37 -3.67 -19.27
C GLU A 420 -0.06 -3.27 -18.85
N LEU A 421 -0.23 -2.93 -17.59
CA LEU A 421 -1.50 -2.45 -17.04
C LEU A 421 -1.33 -0.97 -16.71
N ASP A 422 -1.41 -0.12 -17.73
CA ASP A 422 -1.34 1.32 -17.55
C ASP A 422 -2.61 1.83 -16.85
N SER A 423 -2.42 2.37 -15.65
CA SER A 423 -3.43 3.22 -15.01
C SER A 423 -3.06 4.68 -15.27
N PRO A 424 -4.02 5.55 -15.61
CA PRO A 424 -3.73 6.97 -15.80
C PRO A 424 -3.21 7.56 -14.48
N GLU A 425 -1.98 8.09 -14.52
CA GLU A 425 -1.41 8.85 -13.41
C GLU A 425 -1.74 10.33 -13.60
N ALA A 426 -2.05 11.00 -12.48
CA ALA A 426 -2.26 12.45 -12.46
C ALA A 426 -0.97 13.18 -12.13
N GLU A 427 -0.71 14.29 -12.80
CA GLU A 427 0.26 15.29 -12.38
C GLU A 427 -0.52 16.53 -11.94
N ILE A 428 -0.43 16.85 -10.65
CA ILE A 428 -1.12 17.99 -10.04
C ILE A 428 -0.15 19.18 -10.03
N LEU A 429 -0.50 20.23 -10.75
CA LEU A 429 0.29 21.45 -10.84
C LEU A 429 -0.10 22.41 -9.73
N LEU A 430 0.90 22.86 -8.96
CA LEU A 430 0.73 23.76 -7.82
C LEU A 430 1.25 25.15 -8.12
N ASP A 431 0.56 26.18 -7.64
CA ASP A 431 1.03 27.56 -7.65
C ASP A 431 2.09 27.82 -6.56
N GLY A 432 2.62 29.04 -6.47
CA GLY A 432 3.63 29.44 -5.48
C GLY A 432 3.15 29.37 -4.02
N ALA A 433 1.84 29.27 -3.77
CA ALA A 433 1.24 29.06 -2.46
C ALA A 433 0.91 27.56 -2.18
N GLY A 434 1.25 26.67 -3.11
CA GLY A 434 0.98 25.25 -3.03
C GLY A 434 -0.49 24.90 -3.22
N VAL A 435 -1.27 25.75 -3.92
CA VAL A 435 -2.67 25.50 -4.26
C VAL A 435 -2.73 24.86 -5.65
N PRO A 436 -3.49 23.78 -5.85
CA PRO A 436 -3.60 23.13 -7.16
C PRO A 436 -4.36 24.05 -8.14
N TYR A 437 -3.73 24.36 -9.26
CA TYR A 437 -4.34 25.18 -10.32
C TYR A 437 -4.68 24.39 -11.57
N ASP A 438 -4.01 23.24 -11.80
CA ASP A 438 -4.32 22.34 -12.91
C ASP A 438 -3.98 20.88 -12.55
N ILE A 439 -4.64 19.92 -13.21
CA ILE A 439 -4.38 18.50 -13.10
C ILE A 439 -4.36 17.91 -14.50
N ILE A 440 -3.20 17.43 -14.90
CA ILE A 440 -2.96 16.85 -16.22
C ILE A 440 -2.69 15.34 -16.12
N LYS A 441 -3.01 14.62 -17.18
CA LYS A 441 -2.65 13.22 -17.32
C LYS A 441 -1.18 13.08 -17.64
N ARG A 442 -0.43 12.36 -16.83
CA ARG A 442 0.98 12.06 -17.08
C ARG A 442 1.10 10.98 -18.15
N GLU A 443 1.85 11.27 -19.20
CA GLU A 443 2.20 10.30 -20.22
C GLU A 443 3.65 9.86 -20.07
N ARG A 444 3.90 8.55 -20.26
CA ARG A 444 5.23 7.93 -20.18
C ARG A 444 5.77 7.70 -21.56
N GLY A 445 6.90 8.33 -21.88
CA GLY A 445 7.57 8.20 -23.16
C GLY A 445 8.54 6.99 -23.24
N ASP A 446 9.25 6.89 -24.37
CA ASP A 446 10.24 5.84 -24.61
C ASP A 446 11.43 5.92 -23.64
N ALA A 447 11.80 7.11 -23.17
CA ALA A 447 12.90 7.31 -22.23
C ALA A 447 12.64 6.64 -20.87
N GLU A 448 11.43 6.85 -20.31
CA GLU A 448 11.01 6.22 -19.04
C GLU A 448 10.96 4.68 -19.20
N LYS A 449 10.38 4.19 -20.28
CA LYS A 449 10.24 2.75 -20.56
C LYS A 449 11.60 2.09 -20.81
N LEU A 450 12.56 2.82 -21.39
CA LEU A 450 13.95 2.36 -21.59
C LEU A 450 14.64 2.14 -20.25
N ILE A 451 14.60 3.15 -19.37
CA ILE A 451 15.20 3.03 -18.03
C ILE A 451 14.54 1.90 -17.25
N GLU A 452 13.22 1.82 -17.25
CA GLU A 452 12.51 0.72 -16.63
C GLU A 452 12.96 -0.66 -17.13
N ALA A 453 13.10 -0.85 -18.46
CA ALA A 453 13.56 -2.11 -19.04
C ALA A 453 14.97 -2.48 -18.60
N PHE A 454 15.86 -1.50 -18.47
CA PHE A 454 17.23 -1.72 -17.98
C PHE A 454 17.24 -2.06 -16.49
N MET A 455 16.43 -1.36 -15.67
CA MET A 455 16.28 -1.63 -14.24
C MET A 455 15.65 -3.01 -14.00
N LEU A 456 14.64 -3.40 -14.77
CA LEU A 456 14.05 -4.75 -14.73
C LEU A 456 15.09 -5.82 -15.04
N THR A 457 15.93 -5.60 -16.06
CA THR A 457 17.01 -6.52 -16.45
C THR A 457 18.06 -6.67 -15.35
N ALA A 458 18.44 -5.57 -14.69
CA ALA A 458 19.38 -5.60 -13.58
C ALA A 458 18.79 -6.32 -12.35
N ASN A 459 17.57 -6.03 -12.01
CA ASN A 459 16.84 -6.65 -10.90
C ASN A 459 16.73 -8.19 -11.10
N GLU A 460 16.39 -8.64 -12.33
CA GLU A 460 16.34 -10.07 -12.70
C GLU A 460 17.71 -10.72 -12.60
N ALA A 461 18.75 -10.06 -13.12
CA ALA A 461 20.13 -10.56 -13.12
C ALA A 461 20.67 -10.75 -11.69
N VAL A 462 20.45 -9.75 -10.82
CA VAL A 462 20.84 -9.77 -9.41
C VAL A 462 20.09 -10.87 -8.65
N ALA A 463 18.77 -10.94 -8.79
CA ALA A 463 17.95 -11.97 -8.14
C ALA A 463 18.39 -13.38 -8.54
N THR A 464 18.68 -13.59 -9.82
CA THR A 464 19.17 -14.86 -10.35
C THR A 464 20.53 -15.22 -9.76
N LYS A 465 21.47 -14.26 -9.74
CA LYS A 465 22.81 -14.45 -9.19
C LYS A 465 22.76 -14.86 -7.70
N LEU A 466 21.95 -14.17 -6.90
CA LEU A 466 21.82 -14.47 -5.49
C LEU A 466 21.15 -15.83 -5.23
N TYR A 467 20.11 -16.15 -6.00
CA TYR A 467 19.42 -17.43 -5.91
C TYR A 467 20.35 -18.61 -6.25
N ASP A 468 21.06 -18.52 -7.36
CA ASP A 468 21.96 -19.60 -7.83
C ASP A 468 23.14 -19.80 -6.87
N ALA A 469 23.61 -18.72 -6.21
CA ALA A 469 24.62 -18.77 -5.16
C ALA A 469 24.06 -19.18 -3.77
N LYS A 470 22.75 -19.43 -3.64
CA LYS A 470 22.07 -19.74 -2.38
C LYS A 470 22.24 -18.66 -1.31
N ILE A 471 22.30 -17.40 -1.73
CA ILE A 471 22.42 -16.23 -0.86
C ILE A 471 21.01 -15.72 -0.51
N PRO A 472 20.70 -15.39 0.75
CA PRO A 472 19.45 -14.75 1.11
C PRO A 472 19.20 -13.49 0.28
N CYS A 473 17.94 -13.25 -0.08
CA CYS A 473 17.54 -12.08 -0.86
C CYS A 473 16.19 -11.55 -0.38
N VAL A 474 15.94 -10.26 -0.55
CA VAL A 474 14.63 -9.66 -0.40
C VAL A 474 13.96 -9.68 -1.78
N TYR A 475 13.23 -10.77 -2.06
CA TYR A 475 12.52 -10.92 -3.33
C TYR A 475 11.31 -10.01 -3.41
N ARG A 476 10.99 -9.53 -4.62
CA ARG A 476 9.72 -8.91 -4.96
C ARG A 476 8.85 -9.97 -5.62
N ILE A 477 7.83 -10.42 -4.92
CA ILE A 477 6.94 -11.49 -5.36
C ILE A 477 5.56 -10.96 -5.74
N HIS A 478 4.93 -11.62 -6.69
CA HIS A 478 3.57 -11.32 -7.11
C HIS A 478 2.84 -12.65 -7.38
N GLU A 479 1.97 -13.02 -6.47
CA GLU A 479 1.22 -14.26 -6.56
C GLU A 479 0.17 -14.17 -7.69
N PRO A 480 -0.19 -15.26 -8.34
CA PRO A 480 -1.29 -15.28 -9.29
C PRO A 480 -2.61 -14.87 -8.59
N PRO A 481 -3.65 -14.51 -9.36
CA PRO A 481 -4.97 -14.23 -8.80
C PRO A 481 -5.48 -15.39 -7.95
N ALA A 482 -6.17 -15.09 -6.86
CA ALA A 482 -6.87 -16.10 -6.06
C ALA A 482 -7.95 -16.81 -6.91
N PRO A 483 -8.19 -18.12 -6.74
CA PRO A 483 -9.07 -18.91 -7.62
C PRO A 483 -10.49 -18.36 -7.78
N ASP A 484 -11.08 -17.83 -6.72
CA ASP A 484 -12.39 -17.18 -6.72
C ASP A 484 -12.38 -15.89 -7.57
N LYS A 485 -11.41 -14.99 -7.35
CA LYS A 485 -11.25 -13.77 -8.12
C LYS A 485 -10.93 -14.05 -9.60
N LEU A 486 -10.13 -15.07 -9.86
CA LEU A 486 -9.87 -15.53 -11.23
C LEU A 486 -11.14 -16.00 -11.91
N SER A 487 -11.96 -16.80 -11.21
CA SER A 487 -13.24 -17.29 -11.75
C SER A 487 -14.22 -16.16 -12.06
N ASP A 488 -14.30 -15.15 -11.20
CA ASP A 488 -15.15 -13.97 -11.39
C ASP A 488 -14.66 -13.15 -12.60
N PHE A 489 -13.36 -12.91 -12.70
CA PHE A 489 -12.76 -12.22 -13.83
C PHE A 489 -13.00 -12.96 -15.16
N LEU A 490 -12.77 -14.27 -15.22
CA LEU A 490 -12.98 -15.06 -16.43
C LEU A 490 -14.46 -15.09 -16.83
N SER A 491 -15.37 -15.12 -15.88
CA SER A 491 -16.80 -15.04 -16.12
C SER A 491 -17.19 -13.69 -16.69
N TYR A 492 -16.64 -12.60 -16.16
CA TYR A 492 -16.83 -11.25 -16.70
C TYR A 492 -16.29 -11.13 -18.13
N ALA A 493 -15.06 -11.57 -18.39
CA ALA A 493 -14.46 -11.54 -19.72
C ALA A 493 -15.28 -12.36 -20.74
N HIS A 494 -15.76 -13.54 -20.33
CA HIS A 494 -16.64 -14.36 -21.16
C HIS A 494 -17.96 -13.64 -21.52
N ASN A 495 -18.59 -12.97 -20.55
CA ASN A 495 -19.81 -12.21 -20.76
C ASN A 495 -19.59 -10.99 -21.68
N MET A 496 -18.36 -10.45 -21.74
CA MET A 496 -17.95 -9.44 -22.72
C MET A 496 -17.67 -10.02 -24.13
N GLY A 497 -17.80 -11.33 -24.34
CA GLY A 497 -17.59 -12.00 -25.61
C GLY A 497 -16.14 -12.36 -25.93
N PHE A 498 -15.30 -12.53 -24.90
CA PHE A 498 -13.95 -13.06 -25.04
C PHE A 498 -13.93 -14.57 -24.83
N ASP A 499 -13.10 -15.26 -25.60
CA ASP A 499 -12.82 -16.67 -25.36
C ASP A 499 -11.88 -16.81 -24.16
N THR A 500 -12.37 -17.42 -23.10
CA THR A 500 -11.62 -17.72 -21.88
C THR A 500 -11.37 -19.22 -21.67
N SER A 501 -11.76 -20.05 -22.64
CA SER A 501 -11.73 -21.52 -22.53
C SER A 501 -10.31 -22.10 -22.42
N TYR A 502 -9.32 -21.38 -22.93
CA TYR A 502 -7.91 -21.78 -22.89
C TYR A 502 -7.22 -21.45 -21.55
N ILE A 503 -7.85 -20.66 -20.67
CA ILE A 503 -7.28 -20.28 -19.37
C ILE A 503 -7.68 -21.29 -18.30
N SER A 504 -6.69 -21.97 -17.73
CA SER A 504 -6.94 -22.89 -16.62
C SER A 504 -7.24 -22.10 -15.35
N ARG A 505 -8.33 -22.47 -14.65
CA ARG A 505 -8.68 -21.88 -13.35
C ARG A 505 -7.73 -22.27 -12.21
N GLU A 506 -7.01 -23.38 -12.37
CA GLU A 506 -6.06 -23.87 -11.37
C GLU A 506 -4.63 -23.39 -11.64
N LYS A 507 -4.28 -23.12 -12.90
CA LYS A 507 -2.93 -22.76 -13.32
C LYS A 507 -2.95 -21.78 -14.49
N CYS A 508 -3.35 -20.54 -14.21
CA CYS A 508 -3.24 -19.46 -15.19
C CYS A 508 -1.81 -18.98 -15.34
N SER A 509 -1.44 -18.53 -16.52
CA SER A 509 -0.13 -17.98 -16.84
C SER A 509 -0.23 -16.48 -17.18
N PRO A 510 0.86 -15.70 -17.04
CA PRO A 510 0.88 -14.32 -17.51
C PRO A 510 0.57 -14.19 -19.01
N GLN A 511 1.02 -15.14 -19.83
CA GLN A 511 0.79 -15.19 -21.28
C GLN A 511 -0.72 -15.30 -21.60
N ASP A 512 -1.50 -16.03 -20.79
CA ASP A 512 -2.94 -16.15 -20.98
C ASP A 512 -3.62 -14.78 -20.83
N PHE A 513 -3.18 -14.01 -19.85
CA PHE A 513 -3.67 -12.66 -19.59
C PHE A 513 -3.24 -11.67 -20.67
N ALA A 514 -1.96 -11.71 -21.09
CA ALA A 514 -1.45 -10.88 -22.17
C ALA A 514 -2.24 -11.11 -23.48
N ARG A 515 -2.52 -12.37 -23.83
CA ARG A 515 -3.34 -12.73 -25.00
C ARG A 515 -4.75 -12.15 -24.89
N LEU A 516 -5.35 -12.19 -23.70
CA LEU A 516 -6.69 -11.65 -23.47
C LEU A 516 -6.72 -10.11 -23.60
N LEU A 517 -5.67 -9.43 -23.12
CA LEU A 517 -5.50 -7.98 -23.25
C LEU A 517 -5.35 -7.57 -24.72
N SER A 518 -4.51 -8.28 -25.51
CA SER A 518 -4.36 -8.01 -26.94
C SER A 518 -5.67 -8.17 -27.68
N ALA A 519 -6.46 -9.22 -27.37
CA ALA A 519 -7.78 -9.41 -27.97
C ALA A 519 -8.76 -8.30 -27.56
N ALA A 520 -8.60 -7.71 -26.37
CA ALA A 520 -9.43 -6.59 -25.93
C ALA A 520 -9.05 -5.28 -26.64
N GLU A 521 -7.76 -5.09 -26.92
CA GLU A 521 -7.27 -3.93 -27.68
C GLU A 521 -7.85 -3.92 -29.10
N GLU A 522 -7.82 -5.04 -29.81
CA GLU A 522 -8.42 -5.21 -31.13
C GLU A 522 -9.92 -4.86 -31.16
N LYS A 523 -10.63 -5.06 -30.05
CA LYS A 523 -12.06 -4.76 -29.92
C LYS A 523 -12.36 -3.37 -29.34
N GLY A 524 -11.36 -2.58 -28.96
CA GLY A 524 -11.52 -1.30 -28.27
C GLY A 524 -12.08 -1.43 -26.85
N LEU A 525 -11.92 -2.61 -26.22
CA LEU A 525 -12.43 -2.94 -24.87
C LEU A 525 -11.29 -3.12 -23.84
N SER A 526 -10.11 -2.56 -24.11
CA SER A 526 -8.92 -2.69 -23.24
C SER A 526 -9.17 -2.14 -21.86
N LEU A 527 -9.77 -0.96 -21.73
CA LEU A 527 -9.94 -0.28 -20.45
C LEU A 527 -10.81 -1.07 -19.45
N PRO A 528 -12.04 -1.51 -19.78
CA PRO A 528 -12.86 -2.29 -18.85
C PRO A 528 -12.22 -3.65 -18.49
N LEU A 529 -11.57 -4.30 -19.45
CA LEU A 529 -10.92 -5.59 -19.19
C LEU A 529 -9.68 -5.44 -18.30
N SER A 530 -8.80 -4.48 -18.60
CA SER A 530 -7.59 -4.19 -17.80
C SER A 530 -7.94 -3.80 -16.37
N TYR A 531 -8.96 -2.96 -16.19
CA TYR A 531 -9.41 -2.55 -14.86
C TYR A 531 -9.93 -3.74 -14.02
N THR A 532 -10.75 -4.60 -14.63
CA THR A 532 -11.29 -5.79 -13.94
C THR A 532 -10.18 -6.82 -13.68
N MET A 533 -9.26 -6.99 -14.63
CA MET A 533 -8.08 -7.83 -14.47
C MET A 533 -7.22 -7.34 -13.30
N LEU A 534 -6.89 -6.06 -13.23
CA LEU A 534 -6.09 -5.47 -12.14
C LEU A 534 -6.74 -5.70 -10.76
N ARG A 535 -8.07 -5.59 -10.67
CA ARG A 535 -8.82 -5.87 -9.43
C ARG A 535 -8.80 -7.34 -9.01
N SER A 536 -8.65 -8.26 -9.96
CA SER A 536 -8.54 -9.69 -9.67
C SER A 536 -7.14 -10.09 -9.20
N MET A 537 -6.10 -9.30 -9.55
CA MET A 537 -4.71 -9.58 -9.20
C MET A 537 -4.43 -9.53 -7.70
N SER A 538 -3.52 -10.37 -7.24
CA SER A 538 -2.91 -10.25 -5.93
C SER A 538 -2.03 -9.00 -5.86
N LYS A 539 -1.73 -8.50 -4.67
CA LYS A 539 -0.78 -7.40 -4.50
C LYS A 539 0.64 -7.94 -4.45
N ALA A 540 1.56 -7.28 -5.17
CA ALA A 540 2.97 -7.58 -5.02
C ALA A 540 3.44 -7.22 -3.60
N LYS A 541 4.40 -8.00 -3.06
CA LYS A 541 4.97 -7.82 -1.71
C LYS A 541 6.44 -8.23 -1.68
N TYR A 542 7.14 -7.85 -0.62
CA TYR A 542 8.50 -8.34 -0.40
C TYR A 542 8.48 -9.62 0.44
N SER A 543 9.39 -10.55 0.13
CA SER A 543 9.51 -11.83 0.83
C SER A 543 10.97 -12.29 0.86
N ALA A 544 11.39 -12.94 1.95
CA ALA A 544 12.65 -13.67 1.98
C ALA A 544 12.57 -15.04 1.29
N GLU A 545 11.37 -15.52 1.03
CA GLU A 545 11.11 -16.76 0.30
C GLU A 545 10.87 -16.42 -1.18
N ARG A 546 11.53 -17.19 -2.06
CA ARG A 546 11.39 -17.00 -3.49
C ARG A 546 10.04 -17.51 -3.96
N MET A 547 9.30 -16.64 -4.61
CA MET A 547 8.12 -16.95 -5.42
C MET A 547 8.20 -16.20 -6.75
N ASP A 548 7.39 -16.57 -7.71
CA ASP A 548 7.35 -15.93 -9.02
C ASP A 548 6.75 -14.52 -8.92
N HIS A 549 7.09 -13.65 -9.87
CA HIS A 549 6.44 -12.37 -10.06
C HIS A 549 5.46 -12.46 -11.24
N PHE A 550 4.21 -12.83 -10.98
CA PHE A 550 3.20 -13.13 -12.00
C PHE A 550 3.05 -11.99 -13.02
N GLY A 551 2.86 -10.75 -12.60
CA GLY A 551 2.66 -9.63 -13.51
C GLY A 551 3.83 -9.37 -14.47
N LEU A 552 5.08 -9.70 -14.08
CA LEU A 552 6.25 -9.58 -14.94
C LEU A 552 6.59 -10.87 -15.69
N GLY A 553 5.94 -11.99 -15.38
CA GLY A 553 6.27 -13.30 -15.91
C GLY A 553 7.68 -13.78 -15.54
N LEU A 554 8.20 -13.35 -14.37
CA LEU A 554 9.55 -13.65 -13.89
C LEU A 554 9.52 -14.66 -12.75
N THR A 555 10.47 -15.61 -12.79
CA THR A 555 10.60 -16.63 -11.73
C THR A 555 11.50 -16.20 -10.58
N LYS A 556 12.39 -15.23 -10.81
CA LYS A 556 13.31 -14.68 -9.82
C LYS A 556 13.36 -13.18 -10.03
N TYR A 557 12.92 -12.43 -9.03
CA TYR A 557 12.90 -10.97 -9.11
C TYR A 557 13.13 -10.34 -7.74
N CYS A 558 13.97 -9.34 -7.67
CA CYS A 558 14.17 -8.51 -6.49
C CYS A 558 14.26 -7.05 -6.90
N HIS A 559 14.20 -6.16 -5.95
CA HIS A 559 14.57 -4.78 -6.16
C HIS A 559 16.02 -4.56 -5.73
N PHE A 560 16.81 -3.93 -6.60
CA PHE A 560 18.22 -3.64 -6.42
C PHE A 560 18.58 -2.20 -6.81
N THR A 561 17.75 -1.58 -7.64
CA THR A 561 18.10 -0.38 -8.41
C THR A 561 17.75 0.94 -7.75
N SER A 562 17.19 0.97 -6.51
CA SER A 562 16.82 2.22 -5.85
C SER A 562 17.04 2.22 -4.33
N PRO A 563 18.27 2.04 -3.83
CA PRO A 563 18.57 1.93 -2.40
C PRO A 563 18.50 3.27 -1.64
N ILE A 564 18.50 4.41 -2.30
CA ILE A 564 18.30 5.71 -1.65
C ILE A 564 16.88 5.82 -1.09
N ARG A 565 15.91 5.25 -1.81
CA ARG A 565 14.49 5.40 -1.52
C ARG A 565 13.75 4.13 -1.15
N ARG A 566 14.37 2.94 -1.18
CA ARG A 566 13.74 1.67 -0.80
C ARG A 566 14.64 0.83 0.09
N LEU A 567 14.11 0.42 1.24
CA LEU A 567 14.77 -0.48 2.17
C LEU A 567 15.09 -1.86 1.57
N SER A 568 14.21 -2.38 0.71
CA SER A 568 14.42 -3.68 0.03
C SER A 568 15.74 -3.72 -0.75
N ASP A 569 16.03 -2.62 -1.45
CA ASP A 569 17.22 -2.46 -2.27
C ASP A 569 18.46 -2.27 -1.39
N LEU A 570 18.37 -1.39 -0.37
CA LEU A 570 19.44 -1.21 0.60
C LEU A 570 19.80 -2.52 1.31
N ALA A 571 18.78 -3.31 1.69
CA ALA A 571 19.00 -4.61 2.32
C ALA A 571 19.65 -5.62 1.35
N THR A 572 19.24 -5.63 0.09
CA THR A 572 19.84 -6.45 -0.96
C THR A 572 21.30 -6.06 -1.20
N HIS A 573 21.62 -4.76 -1.30
CA HIS A 573 23.00 -4.25 -1.40
C HIS A 573 23.86 -4.70 -0.23
N ARG A 574 23.34 -4.58 1.00
CA ARG A 574 24.07 -5.02 2.21
C ARG A 574 24.36 -6.52 2.18
N ILE A 575 23.39 -7.34 1.80
CA ILE A 575 23.56 -8.79 1.67
C ILE A 575 24.64 -9.11 0.60
N ILE A 576 24.61 -8.41 -0.54
CA ILE A 576 25.61 -8.55 -1.60
C ILE A 576 27.01 -8.24 -1.04
N HIS A 577 27.21 -7.09 -0.40
CA HIS A 577 28.48 -6.73 0.19
C HIS A 577 28.97 -7.78 1.20
N LYS A 578 28.12 -8.18 2.13
CA LYS A 578 28.51 -9.05 3.23
C LYS A 578 28.70 -10.51 2.81
N VAL A 579 27.83 -11.03 1.98
CA VAL A 579 27.84 -12.46 1.64
C VAL A 579 28.57 -12.72 0.32
N LEU A 580 28.20 -12.00 -0.75
CA LEU A 580 28.76 -12.26 -2.08
C LEU A 580 30.21 -11.74 -2.21
N LEU A 581 30.51 -10.55 -1.65
CA LEU A 581 31.81 -9.89 -1.83
C LEU A 581 32.78 -10.16 -0.67
N GLU A 582 32.32 -10.08 0.58
CA GLU A 582 33.15 -10.33 1.78
C GLU A 582 33.19 -11.82 2.19
N GLY A 583 32.38 -12.69 1.58
CA GLY A 583 32.37 -14.14 1.85
C GLY A 583 31.82 -14.53 3.23
N LYS A 584 30.97 -13.68 3.86
CA LYS A 584 30.28 -14.05 5.09
C LYS A 584 29.29 -15.18 4.86
N ARG A 585 29.03 -16.00 5.88
CA ARG A 585 28.11 -17.12 5.80
C ARG A 585 26.66 -16.63 5.53
N PRO A 586 25.97 -17.18 4.51
CA PRO A 586 24.62 -16.76 4.12
C PRO A 586 23.60 -16.84 5.24
N GLU A 587 23.70 -17.87 6.11
CA GLU A 587 22.72 -18.13 7.17
C GLU A 587 22.62 -16.98 8.17
N LEU A 588 23.70 -16.21 8.34
CA LEU A 588 23.73 -15.04 9.23
C LEU A 588 22.78 -13.92 8.77
N TYR A 589 22.46 -13.89 7.48
CA TYR A 589 21.63 -12.83 6.87
C TYR A 589 20.21 -13.27 6.54
N ALA A 590 19.84 -14.56 6.70
CA ALA A 590 18.48 -15.04 6.44
C ALA A 590 17.42 -14.34 7.32
N SER A 591 17.68 -14.21 8.63
CA SER A 591 16.80 -13.49 9.54
C SER A 591 16.72 -11.99 9.24
N TYR A 592 17.81 -11.37 8.79
CA TYR A 592 17.85 -9.98 8.38
C TYR A 592 16.98 -9.77 7.12
N ALA A 593 17.13 -10.61 6.09
CA ALA A 593 16.31 -10.55 4.88
C ALA A 593 14.81 -10.66 5.20
N LYS A 594 14.43 -11.57 6.12
CA LYS A 594 13.02 -11.73 6.54
C LYS A 594 12.48 -10.46 7.21
N ARG A 595 13.25 -9.85 8.14
CA ARG A 595 12.81 -8.61 8.80
C ARG A 595 12.74 -7.44 7.83
N ALA A 596 13.73 -7.29 6.93
CA ALA A 596 13.73 -6.24 5.92
C ALA A 596 12.56 -6.38 4.93
N ALA A 597 12.22 -7.59 4.50
CA ALA A 597 11.08 -7.86 3.64
C ALA A 597 9.76 -7.47 4.30
N ALA A 598 9.56 -7.81 5.57
CA ALA A 598 8.37 -7.44 6.32
C ALA A 598 8.25 -5.91 6.48
N ALA A 599 9.34 -5.25 6.93
CA ALA A 599 9.37 -3.80 7.13
C ALA A 599 9.16 -3.04 5.80
N ALA A 600 9.79 -3.47 4.70
CA ALA A 600 9.61 -2.85 3.40
C ALA A 600 8.18 -2.98 2.88
N SER A 601 7.52 -4.14 3.06
CA SER A 601 6.13 -4.34 2.64
C SER A 601 5.16 -3.47 3.44
N GLU A 602 5.35 -3.37 4.76
CA GLU A 602 4.54 -2.52 5.63
C GLU A 602 4.71 -1.04 5.28
N ALA A 603 5.96 -0.60 5.08
CA ALA A 603 6.28 0.79 4.75
C ALA A 603 5.70 1.18 3.37
N GLU A 604 5.77 0.30 2.37
CA GLU A 604 5.17 0.53 1.05
C GLU A 604 3.65 0.74 1.14
N LEU A 605 2.95 -0.06 1.95
CA LEU A 605 1.51 0.11 2.15
C LEU A 605 1.17 1.42 2.87
N ARG A 606 1.96 1.82 3.87
CA ARG A 606 1.80 3.11 4.57
C ARG A 606 2.03 4.28 3.63
N ALA A 607 3.13 4.26 2.87
CA ALA A 607 3.48 5.30 1.90
C ALA A 607 2.38 5.46 0.84
N LEU A 608 1.96 4.37 0.20
CA LEU A 608 0.91 4.37 -0.80
C LEU A 608 -0.43 4.88 -0.25
N SER A 609 -0.76 4.56 1.01
CA SER A 609 -1.96 5.08 1.66
C SER A 609 -1.88 6.59 1.86
N ALA A 610 -0.73 7.10 2.33
CA ALA A 610 -0.51 8.53 2.53
C ALA A 610 -0.52 9.31 1.21
N GLU A 611 0.21 8.82 0.21
CA GLU A 611 0.30 9.42 -1.13
C GLU A 611 -1.08 9.57 -1.76
N ARG A 612 -1.87 8.49 -1.81
CA ARG A 612 -3.23 8.51 -2.38
C ARG A 612 -4.19 9.44 -1.63
N ARG A 613 -4.10 9.49 -0.30
CA ARG A 613 -4.97 10.37 0.50
C ARG A 613 -4.62 11.83 0.29
N ILE A 614 -3.33 12.17 0.19
CA ILE A 614 -2.87 13.53 -0.07
C ILE A 614 -3.16 13.94 -1.52
N GLU A 615 -2.90 13.06 -2.49
CA GLU A 615 -3.29 13.29 -3.89
C GLU A 615 -4.81 13.57 -4.00
N ASN A 616 -5.62 12.75 -3.35
CA ASN A 616 -7.08 12.94 -3.33
C ASN A 616 -7.49 14.24 -2.65
N LEU A 617 -6.81 14.64 -1.56
CA LEU A 617 -7.04 15.94 -0.91
C LEU A 617 -6.81 17.09 -1.90
N TYR A 618 -5.70 17.07 -2.65
CA TYR A 618 -5.42 18.10 -3.66
C TYR A 618 -6.44 18.08 -4.81
N LYS A 619 -6.85 16.90 -5.27
CA LYS A 619 -7.91 16.75 -6.29
C LYS A 619 -9.23 17.38 -5.83
N VAL A 620 -9.65 17.11 -4.60
CA VAL A 620 -10.89 17.70 -4.05
C VAL A 620 -10.78 19.22 -3.92
N ILE A 621 -9.64 19.75 -3.46
CA ILE A 621 -9.39 21.20 -3.38
C ILE A 621 -9.48 21.84 -4.76
N TYR A 622 -8.86 21.23 -5.78
CA TYR A 622 -8.93 21.71 -7.17
C TYR A 622 -10.38 21.73 -7.68
N MET A 623 -11.17 20.72 -7.35
CA MET A 623 -12.55 20.59 -7.81
C MET A 623 -13.54 21.49 -7.04
N GLN A 624 -13.21 21.99 -5.84
CA GLN A 624 -14.10 22.90 -5.10
C GLN A 624 -14.43 24.18 -5.89
N GLY A 625 -13.48 24.71 -6.64
CA GLY A 625 -13.68 25.89 -7.49
C GLY A 625 -14.51 25.63 -8.76
N ARG A 626 -14.89 24.36 -9.00
CA ARG A 626 -15.52 23.90 -10.26
C ARG A 626 -16.90 23.29 -10.05
N ILE A 627 -17.51 23.49 -8.89
CA ILE A 627 -18.87 23.00 -8.60
C ILE A 627 -19.82 23.64 -9.61
N GLY A 628 -20.67 22.78 -10.24
CA GLY A 628 -21.58 23.15 -11.31
C GLY A 628 -21.02 22.99 -12.72
N GLU A 629 -19.71 22.77 -12.89
CA GLU A 629 -19.10 22.50 -14.19
C GLU A 629 -19.44 21.09 -14.70
N GLU A 630 -19.50 20.95 -16.03
CA GLU A 630 -19.79 19.70 -16.71
C GLU A 630 -18.50 19.11 -17.31
N PHE A 631 -18.37 17.78 -17.20
CA PHE A 631 -17.21 17.05 -17.69
C PHE A 631 -17.64 15.87 -18.54
N SER A 632 -16.87 15.56 -19.59
CA SER A 632 -16.87 14.23 -20.19
C SER A 632 -16.09 13.29 -19.27
N ALA A 633 -16.69 12.18 -18.89
CA ALA A 633 -16.09 11.24 -17.94
C ALA A 633 -16.26 9.80 -18.39
N THR A 634 -15.31 8.96 -18.06
CA THR A 634 -15.42 7.51 -18.24
C THR A 634 -15.93 6.85 -16.96
N VAL A 635 -16.86 5.91 -17.08
CA VAL A 635 -17.29 5.08 -15.97
C VAL A 635 -16.14 4.16 -15.56
N SER A 636 -15.48 4.50 -14.47
CA SER A 636 -14.28 3.80 -13.95
C SER A 636 -14.63 2.63 -13.03
N SER A 637 -15.80 2.65 -12.38
CA SER A 637 -16.31 1.54 -11.58
C SER A 637 -17.83 1.58 -11.45
N VAL A 638 -18.42 0.39 -11.26
CA VAL A 638 -19.84 0.20 -11.05
C VAL A 638 -20.07 -0.57 -9.76
N SER A 639 -20.98 -0.07 -8.92
CA SER A 639 -21.28 -0.67 -7.60
C SER A 639 -22.77 -0.61 -7.29
N SER A 640 -23.22 -1.29 -6.24
CA SER A 640 -24.62 -1.28 -5.79
C SER A 640 -25.15 0.10 -5.37
N PHE A 641 -24.25 1.05 -5.06
CA PHE A 641 -24.63 2.40 -4.65
C PHE A 641 -24.45 3.46 -5.74
N GLY A 642 -23.91 3.12 -6.91
CA GLY A 642 -23.81 4.03 -8.04
C GLY A 642 -22.65 3.78 -8.98
N LEU A 643 -22.41 4.77 -9.85
CA LEU A 643 -21.32 4.81 -10.82
C LEU A 643 -20.19 5.66 -10.30
N PHE A 644 -18.96 5.19 -10.41
CA PHE A 644 -17.79 6.05 -10.30
C PHE A 644 -17.45 6.55 -11.70
N CYS A 645 -17.31 7.86 -11.82
CA CYS A 645 -17.01 8.52 -13.08
C CYS A 645 -15.70 9.29 -12.94
N MET A 646 -14.80 9.10 -13.89
CA MET A 646 -13.47 9.71 -13.93
C MET A 646 -13.34 10.58 -15.15
N PRO A 647 -13.36 11.92 -15.00
CA PRO A 647 -13.02 12.87 -16.07
C PRO A 647 -11.56 12.74 -16.51
N GLU A 648 -11.18 13.42 -17.61
CA GLU A 648 -9.81 13.43 -18.14
C GLU A 648 -8.77 13.92 -17.12
N ASN A 649 -9.15 14.85 -16.23
CA ASN A 649 -8.32 15.33 -15.13
C ASN A 649 -8.17 14.32 -13.97
N THR A 650 -8.60 13.08 -14.14
CA THR A 650 -8.48 11.97 -13.17
C THR A 650 -9.17 12.19 -11.81
N CYS A 651 -10.03 13.21 -11.66
CA CYS A 651 -10.77 13.50 -10.45
C CYS A 651 -12.02 12.61 -10.34
N GLU A 652 -11.80 11.34 -9.95
CA GLU A 652 -12.87 10.35 -9.83
C GLU A 652 -13.90 10.75 -8.76
N GLY A 653 -15.19 10.61 -9.07
CA GLY A 653 -16.28 10.87 -8.13
C GLY A 653 -17.48 9.95 -8.35
N LEU A 654 -18.39 9.94 -7.39
CA LEU A 654 -19.56 9.08 -7.35
C LEU A 654 -20.78 9.78 -7.95
N VAL A 655 -21.48 9.11 -8.87
CA VAL A 655 -22.88 9.37 -9.22
C VAL A 655 -23.73 8.37 -8.44
N PRO A 656 -24.48 8.80 -7.41
CA PRO A 656 -25.32 7.89 -6.64
C PRO A 656 -26.41 7.25 -7.51
N ILE A 657 -26.72 5.97 -7.28
CA ILE A 657 -27.79 5.28 -8.03
C ILE A 657 -29.14 5.95 -7.90
N SER A 658 -29.40 6.62 -6.75
CA SER A 658 -30.61 7.39 -6.50
C SER A 658 -30.77 8.62 -7.38
N GLU A 659 -29.67 9.12 -7.96
CA GLU A 659 -29.65 10.32 -8.81
C GLU A 659 -29.67 9.99 -10.31
N LEU A 660 -29.68 8.70 -10.69
CA LEU A 660 -29.76 8.28 -12.10
C LEU A 660 -31.17 8.45 -12.71
N GLY A 661 -32.16 8.84 -11.93
CA GLY A 661 -33.52 9.13 -12.41
C GLY A 661 -34.29 7.89 -12.88
N GLY A 662 -34.75 7.04 -11.95
CA GLY A 662 -35.53 5.84 -12.27
C GLY A 662 -35.21 4.64 -11.38
N SER A 663 -35.79 3.49 -11.72
CA SER A 663 -35.49 2.22 -11.02
C SER A 663 -34.32 1.51 -11.72
N PHE A 664 -33.15 1.63 -11.12
CA PHE A 664 -31.95 0.96 -11.59
C PHE A 664 -31.60 -0.24 -10.70
N ILE A 665 -31.10 -1.30 -11.32
CA ILE A 665 -30.64 -2.53 -10.66
C ILE A 665 -29.18 -2.74 -10.96
N PHE A 666 -28.39 -3.00 -9.93
CA PHE A 666 -27.00 -3.38 -10.07
C PHE A 666 -26.88 -4.87 -10.40
N ASP A 667 -26.14 -5.19 -11.43
CA ASP A 667 -25.76 -6.54 -11.85
C ASP A 667 -24.27 -6.75 -11.54
N GLU A 668 -23.99 -7.43 -10.42
CA GLU A 668 -22.64 -7.65 -9.93
C GLU A 668 -21.79 -8.50 -10.88
N LYS A 669 -22.41 -9.48 -11.57
CA LYS A 669 -21.68 -10.39 -12.48
C LYS A 669 -21.20 -9.69 -13.75
N ASN A 670 -21.98 -8.72 -14.23
CA ASN A 670 -21.67 -7.98 -15.46
C ASN A 670 -21.11 -6.59 -15.18
N LEU A 671 -20.96 -6.19 -13.91
CA LEU A 671 -20.54 -4.85 -13.48
C LEU A 671 -21.32 -3.75 -14.22
N THR A 672 -22.67 -3.87 -14.21
CA THR A 672 -23.56 -2.92 -14.87
C THR A 672 -24.64 -2.42 -13.92
N ILE A 673 -25.08 -1.18 -14.13
CA ILE A 673 -26.31 -0.63 -13.57
C ILE A 673 -27.30 -0.46 -14.71
N ARG A 674 -28.47 -1.09 -14.61
CA ARG A 674 -29.46 -1.11 -15.69
C ARG A 674 -30.86 -0.76 -15.23
N SER A 675 -31.57 -0.05 -16.08
CA SER A 675 -33.04 0.13 -16.04
C SER A 675 -33.69 -0.62 -17.20
N ARG A 676 -34.96 -0.34 -17.49
CA ARG A 676 -35.65 -0.88 -18.70
C ARG A 676 -35.08 -0.29 -19.98
N GLU A 677 -34.58 0.94 -19.96
CA GLU A 677 -34.22 1.72 -21.14
C GLU A 677 -32.72 2.00 -21.24
N LEU A 678 -32.03 2.06 -20.12
CA LEU A 678 -30.62 2.46 -20.04
C LEU A 678 -29.78 1.40 -19.34
N VAL A 679 -28.56 1.24 -19.82
CA VAL A 679 -27.53 0.38 -19.20
C VAL A 679 -26.24 1.16 -19.15
N TYR A 680 -25.67 1.31 -17.96
CA TYR A 680 -24.34 1.85 -17.75
C TYR A 680 -23.36 0.73 -17.48
N ARG A 681 -22.23 0.75 -18.17
CA ARG A 681 -21.15 -0.25 -18.09
C ARG A 681 -19.84 0.41 -17.73
N LEU A 682 -18.94 -0.39 -17.20
CA LEU A 682 -17.56 0.00 -17.03
C LEU A 682 -16.96 0.36 -18.40
N GLY A 683 -16.31 1.53 -18.51
CA GLY A 683 -15.72 2.05 -19.74
C GLY A 683 -16.66 2.95 -20.58
N ASP A 684 -17.94 3.03 -20.24
CA ASP A 684 -18.86 3.93 -20.94
C ASP A 684 -18.43 5.39 -20.74
N THR A 685 -18.57 6.21 -21.79
CA THR A 685 -18.40 7.66 -21.70
C THR A 685 -19.74 8.32 -21.38
N VAL A 686 -19.74 9.15 -20.32
CA VAL A 686 -20.91 9.86 -19.84
C VAL A 686 -20.60 11.35 -19.63
N ARG A 687 -21.61 12.20 -19.74
CA ARG A 687 -21.49 13.60 -19.30
C ARG A 687 -21.96 13.68 -17.85
N VAL A 688 -21.11 14.31 -17.02
CA VAL A 688 -21.38 14.49 -15.60
C VAL A 688 -21.21 15.94 -15.20
N ARG A 689 -22.01 16.39 -14.23
CA ARG A 689 -21.86 17.69 -13.57
C ARG A 689 -21.36 17.48 -12.15
N LEU A 690 -20.39 18.28 -11.72
CA LEU A 690 -19.90 18.27 -10.35
C LEU A 690 -20.92 18.96 -9.43
N GLU A 691 -21.49 18.20 -8.51
CA GLU A 691 -22.49 18.69 -7.53
C GLU A 691 -21.84 19.03 -6.18
N GLU A 692 -20.81 18.29 -5.78
CA GLU A 692 -20.21 18.47 -4.46
C GLU A 692 -18.73 18.06 -4.46
N ALA A 693 -17.89 18.83 -3.75
CA ALA A 693 -16.51 18.54 -3.45
C ALA A 693 -16.27 18.65 -1.95
N ASP A 694 -16.35 17.50 -1.25
CA ASP A 694 -16.26 17.39 0.21
C ASP A 694 -14.83 17.14 0.64
N ILE A 695 -14.15 18.19 1.10
CA ILE A 695 -12.74 18.11 1.56
C ILE A 695 -12.62 17.28 2.85
N ILE A 696 -13.66 17.25 3.69
CA ILE A 696 -13.66 16.54 4.98
C ILE A 696 -13.61 15.04 4.75
N ARG A 697 -14.41 14.57 3.78
CA ARG A 697 -14.50 13.15 3.42
C ARG A 697 -13.61 12.75 2.27
N GLY A 698 -12.94 13.71 1.60
CA GLY A 698 -12.13 13.46 0.40
C GLY A 698 -12.98 12.91 -0.74
N LYS A 699 -14.20 13.45 -0.99
CA LYS A 699 -15.14 12.88 -1.95
C LYS A 699 -15.66 13.92 -2.92
N LEU A 700 -15.84 13.45 -4.15
CA LEU A 700 -16.53 14.17 -5.21
C LEU A 700 -17.85 13.48 -5.54
N ARG A 701 -18.89 14.28 -5.73
CA ARG A 701 -20.21 13.78 -6.14
C ARG A 701 -20.60 14.43 -7.46
N TYR A 702 -21.00 13.60 -8.39
CA TYR A 702 -21.45 13.99 -9.72
C TYR A 702 -22.93 13.62 -9.91
N SER A 703 -23.58 14.29 -10.87
CA SER A 703 -24.86 13.90 -11.49
C SER A 703 -24.66 13.62 -12.96
N ILE A 704 -25.50 12.78 -13.57
CA ILE A 704 -25.55 12.60 -15.03
C ILE A 704 -26.29 13.79 -15.64
N VAL A 705 -25.80 14.31 -16.78
CA VAL A 705 -26.40 15.44 -17.51
C VAL A 705 -27.09 14.93 -18.78
#